data_85fa09dfaacda3f29d16d95b9e7bf7dd
#
_entry.id   85fa09dfaacda3f29d16d95b9e7bf7dd
#
_cell.length_a   1.000
_cell.length_b   1.000
_cell.length_c   1.000
_cell.angle_alpha   90.00
_cell.angle_beta   90.00
_cell.angle_gamma   90.00
#
_symmetry.space_group_name_H-M   'P 1'
#
loop_
_entity.id
_entity.type
_entity.pdbx_description
1 polymer ?
#
loop_
_entity_poly.entity_id
_entity_poly.type
_entity_poly.pdbx_seq_one_letter_code
_entity_poly.pdbx_strand_id
1 'polypeptide(L)'
;MKITLKDGSCKEYAEPMAIIDIAKDISEGLARVACVAELDGEVVDLRTVVDGEHELNILTFDSDAGKAAYRHTASHVLAQAVKRLYPHAKCAIGPAIEDGFYYDFDMESLDREALDKIEKEMKKIVKEGAELKRFTLPRNEAIEFMKKREEPYKVELIEDLPEDAEISFYEQGEYVDLCAGPHLMSTKPLKAMKLISSSGAYWRGNEKNKMLTRIYGTAFTKKADLDAHLEHLADIKKRDHNKLGREMELFTTVDVIGQGLPLIMPNGVKMIQRMQRWIEDEETKRGYMRTKTPLMAKSDLYKISGHWDHYKEGMFVLGDEDKDKEVFALRPMTCPFQYYVYKASQKSYRDLPCRYGETSTLFRNEDSGEMHGLTRVRQFTISEGHLIVRPDQMVKEFKDCIALAQYCLQTLGLEEDVTYHLSKWDPENPEKYIGEPEVWNETEEDIRNILNELNIPFTEDVGEAAFYGPKVDINAKNVYGKEDTMITIQWDALLADQFDMYYIDEKGDKVRPYIIHRTSIGCYERTLAWLIEKYAGMFPTWLCPEQVRVLPISEKYADYAENVCQKLTANGVDATVDNRSEKIGFKIREARLHRIPYMLIVGQKEQEENKVSLRSRYKGDEGQVALDDFIADITEEIRTKEIRKIEVSEEK
;
A
#
# COMPACT_ATOMS: atom_id res chain seq x y z
N MET A 1 0.56 35.52 34.08
CA MET A 1 0.72 34.52 33.01
C MET A 1 0.51 35.21 31.67
N LYS A 2 1.35 34.98 30.68
CA LYS A 2 1.23 35.58 29.32
C LYS A 2 1.16 34.47 28.28
N ILE A 3 0.13 34.49 27.47
CA ILE A 3 -0.12 33.50 26.44
C ILE A 3 -0.02 34.16 25.06
N THR A 4 0.85 33.66 24.23
CA THR A 4 0.98 34.03 22.82
C THR A 4 0.24 32.99 21.96
N LEU A 5 -0.75 33.44 21.17
CA LEU A 5 -1.53 32.57 20.30
C LEU A 5 -0.83 32.42 18.93
N LYS A 6 -1.21 31.41 18.16
CA LYS A 6 -0.64 31.11 16.83
C LYS A 6 -0.70 32.28 15.83
N ASP A 7 -1.66 33.19 15.98
CA ASP A 7 -1.78 34.40 15.16
C ASP A 7 -0.88 35.55 15.61
N GLY A 8 -0.06 35.33 16.65
CA GLY A 8 0.83 36.33 17.25
C GLY A 8 0.16 37.25 18.24
N SER A 9 -1.13 37.10 18.50
CA SER A 9 -1.82 37.87 19.54
C SER A 9 -1.43 37.39 20.93
N CYS A 10 -1.31 38.32 21.88
CA CYS A 10 -0.95 38.02 23.28
C CYS A 10 -2.11 38.33 24.23
N LYS A 11 -2.34 37.45 25.18
CA LYS A 11 -3.26 37.64 26.29
C LYS A 11 -2.54 37.52 27.63
N GLU A 12 -2.87 38.37 28.59
CA GLU A 12 -2.32 38.33 29.95
C GLU A 12 -3.43 37.95 30.94
N TYR A 13 -3.09 37.07 31.85
CA TYR A 13 -3.99 36.60 32.94
C TYR A 13 -3.32 36.75 34.27
N ALA A 14 -4.10 37.08 35.29
CA ALA A 14 -3.59 37.39 36.65
C ALA A 14 -3.16 36.12 37.41
N GLU A 15 -3.77 34.96 37.09
CA GLU A 15 -3.55 33.69 37.80
C GLU A 15 -3.35 32.55 36.80
N PRO A 16 -2.72 31.42 37.21
CA PRO A 16 -2.68 30.20 36.40
C PRO A 16 -4.09 29.73 36.01
N MET A 17 -4.25 29.24 34.78
CA MET A 17 -5.56 28.89 34.27
C MET A 17 -5.49 27.62 33.41
N ALA A 18 -6.55 26.80 33.44
CA ALA A 18 -6.66 25.64 32.56
C ALA A 18 -6.85 26.09 31.11
N ILE A 19 -6.25 25.36 30.16
CA ILE A 19 -6.31 25.69 28.72
C ILE A 19 -7.76 25.81 28.23
N ILE A 20 -8.66 24.95 28.72
CA ILE A 20 -10.10 25.03 28.35
C ILE A 20 -10.72 26.36 28.77
N ASP A 21 -10.30 26.95 29.85
CA ASP A 21 -10.84 28.24 30.33
C ASP A 21 -10.23 29.40 29.54
N ILE A 22 -8.96 29.28 29.13
CA ILE A 22 -8.35 30.19 28.14
C ILE A 22 -9.11 30.13 26.82
N ALA A 23 -9.46 28.90 26.32
CA ALA A 23 -10.24 28.73 25.12
C ALA A 23 -11.64 29.38 25.21
N LYS A 24 -12.32 29.32 26.38
CA LYS A 24 -13.60 29.99 26.62
C LYS A 24 -13.45 31.52 26.61
N ASP A 25 -12.38 32.03 27.20
CA ASP A 25 -12.10 33.48 27.20
C ASP A 25 -11.78 34.03 25.82
N ILE A 26 -11.17 33.20 24.95
CA ILE A 26 -10.97 33.54 23.53
C ILE A 26 -12.32 33.55 22.80
N SER A 27 -13.07 32.43 22.92
CA SER A 27 -14.37 32.25 22.28
C SER A 27 -15.10 31.01 22.83
N GLU A 28 -16.35 31.19 23.29
CA GLU A 28 -17.23 30.06 23.60
C GLU A 28 -17.44 29.09 22.44
N GLY A 29 -17.37 29.59 21.19
CA GLY A 29 -17.44 28.77 20.00
C GLY A 29 -16.23 27.88 19.85
N LEU A 30 -15.03 28.41 20.06
CA LEU A 30 -13.76 27.68 20.05
C LEU A 30 -13.74 26.61 21.16
N ALA A 31 -14.07 26.96 22.38
CA ALA A 31 -14.08 26.03 23.51
C ALA A 31 -15.01 24.80 23.28
N ARG A 32 -16.12 24.97 22.54
CA ARG A 32 -17.06 23.88 22.21
C ARG A 32 -16.50 22.88 21.20
N VAL A 33 -15.57 23.29 20.32
CA VAL A 33 -14.98 22.45 19.26
C VAL A 33 -13.54 22.07 19.53
N ALA A 34 -12.93 22.65 20.58
CA ALA A 34 -11.57 22.34 21.02
C ALA A 34 -11.47 20.85 21.40
N CYS A 35 -10.44 20.18 20.90
CA CYS A 35 -10.15 18.78 21.19
C CYS A 35 -8.94 18.66 22.13
N VAL A 36 -7.84 19.32 21.80
CA VAL A 36 -6.57 19.36 22.53
C VAL A 36 -5.91 20.71 22.30
N ALA A 37 -4.73 20.92 22.88
CA ALA A 37 -3.91 22.09 22.59
C ALA A 37 -2.46 21.67 22.32
N GLU A 38 -1.76 22.54 21.62
CA GLU A 38 -0.31 22.52 21.50
C GLU A 38 0.26 23.63 22.36
N LEU A 39 1.07 23.28 23.35
CA LEU A 39 1.72 24.18 24.28
C LEU A 39 3.23 24.07 24.06
N ASP A 40 3.86 25.17 23.60
CA ASP A 40 5.30 25.19 23.29
C ASP A 40 5.76 24.06 22.33
N GLY A 41 4.89 23.67 21.41
CA GLY A 41 5.15 22.59 20.44
C GLY A 41 4.74 21.18 20.91
N GLU A 42 4.31 21.02 22.16
CA GLU A 42 3.85 19.71 22.66
C GLU A 42 2.32 19.63 22.74
N VAL A 43 1.77 18.48 22.34
CA VAL A 43 0.32 18.24 22.41
C VAL A 43 -0.09 17.89 23.83
N VAL A 44 -0.98 18.70 24.41
CA VAL A 44 -1.45 18.58 25.79
C VAL A 44 -2.97 18.53 25.90
N ASP A 45 -3.44 17.97 27.01
CA ASP A 45 -4.87 17.95 27.38
C ASP A 45 -5.38 19.34 27.72
N LEU A 46 -6.61 19.67 27.35
CA LEU A 46 -7.24 20.95 27.65
C LEU A 46 -7.43 21.22 29.18
N ARG A 47 -7.26 20.20 30.05
CA ARG A 47 -7.28 20.30 31.48
C ARG A 47 -5.96 20.82 32.06
N THR A 48 -4.91 20.83 31.28
CA THR A 48 -3.58 21.29 31.67
C THR A 48 -3.67 22.74 32.16
N VAL A 49 -3.18 22.98 33.38
CA VAL A 49 -3.08 24.32 33.96
C VAL A 49 -1.77 24.93 33.50
N VAL A 50 -1.84 26.11 32.94
CA VAL A 50 -0.70 26.86 32.43
C VAL A 50 -0.34 27.96 33.38
N ASP A 51 0.97 28.17 33.61
CA ASP A 51 1.52 29.28 34.43
C ASP A 51 2.82 29.77 33.78
N GLY A 52 3.04 31.07 33.73
CA GLY A 52 4.23 31.64 33.06
C GLY A 52 3.96 32.24 31.66
N GLU A 53 5.00 32.23 30.81
CA GLU A 53 4.91 32.68 29.43
C GLU A 53 4.99 31.47 28.52
N HIS A 54 3.99 31.29 27.62
CA HIS A 54 3.88 30.13 26.74
C HIS A 54 3.28 30.49 25.38
N GLU A 55 3.62 29.70 24.38
CA GLU A 55 2.91 29.67 23.10
C GLU A 55 1.80 28.63 23.15
N LEU A 56 0.58 29.03 22.78
CA LEU A 56 -0.60 28.18 22.85
C LEU A 56 -1.36 28.17 21.53
N ASN A 57 -1.63 26.97 21.01
CA ASN A 57 -2.48 26.75 19.86
C ASN A 57 -3.63 25.79 20.25
N ILE A 58 -4.88 26.23 20.14
CA ILE A 58 -6.05 25.40 20.42
C ILE A 58 -6.37 24.58 19.16
N LEU A 59 -6.32 23.26 19.27
CA LEU A 59 -6.52 22.33 18.18
C LEU A 59 -7.93 21.76 18.20
N THR A 60 -8.55 21.75 17.01
CA THR A 60 -9.87 21.19 16.76
C THR A 60 -9.78 19.85 16.02
N PHE A 61 -10.92 19.24 15.66
CA PHE A 61 -10.96 18.01 14.87
C PHE A 61 -10.26 18.12 13.49
N ASP A 62 -10.05 19.32 12.98
CA ASP A 62 -9.39 19.52 11.67
C ASP A 62 -7.88 19.22 11.70
N SER A 63 -7.27 19.21 12.89
CA SER A 63 -5.87 18.79 13.09
C SER A 63 -5.75 17.30 13.40
N ASP A 64 -4.59 16.72 13.13
CA ASP A 64 -4.36 15.29 13.38
C ASP A 64 -4.36 14.97 14.88
N ALA A 65 -3.78 15.81 15.71
CA ALA A 65 -3.85 15.66 17.16
C ALA A 65 -5.30 15.79 17.69
N GLY A 66 -6.09 16.68 17.12
CA GLY A 66 -7.51 16.84 17.46
C GLY A 66 -8.33 15.62 17.04
N LYS A 67 -8.12 15.07 15.84
CA LYS A 67 -8.73 13.81 15.38
C LYS A 67 -8.35 12.66 16.31
N ALA A 68 -7.07 12.55 16.67
CA ALA A 68 -6.57 11.50 17.55
C ALA A 68 -7.28 11.52 18.90
N ALA A 69 -7.34 12.67 19.58
CA ALA A 69 -8.01 12.79 20.88
C ALA A 69 -9.53 12.55 20.80
N TYR A 70 -10.18 12.98 19.71
CA TYR A 70 -11.59 12.74 19.45
C TYR A 70 -11.88 11.23 19.29
N ARG A 71 -11.09 10.53 18.48
CA ARG A 71 -11.20 9.10 18.23
C ARG A 71 -10.78 8.27 19.44
N HIS A 72 -9.77 8.72 20.18
CA HIS A 72 -9.36 8.10 21.43
C HIS A 72 -10.47 8.19 22.50
N THR A 73 -11.17 9.31 22.58
CA THR A 73 -12.34 9.42 23.47
C THR A 73 -13.48 8.51 23.01
N ALA A 74 -13.66 8.32 21.69
CA ALA A 74 -14.64 7.37 21.16
C ALA A 74 -14.29 5.91 21.50
N SER A 75 -13.01 5.55 21.59
CA SER A 75 -12.59 4.20 22.03
C SER A 75 -12.94 3.96 23.52
N HIS A 76 -12.84 4.96 24.37
CA HIS A 76 -13.31 4.87 25.78
C HIS A 76 -14.83 4.73 25.89
N VAL A 77 -15.60 5.41 25.02
CA VAL A 77 -17.05 5.20 24.93
C VAL A 77 -17.39 3.80 24.47
N LEU A 78 -16.61 3.22 23.52
CA LEU A 78 -16.73 1.81 23.15
C LEU A 78 -16.47 0.89 24.33
N ALA A 79 -15.36 1.11 25.06
CA ALA A 79 -15.00 0.27 26.20
C ALA A 79 -16.07 0.32 27.30
N GLN A 80 -16.60 1.50 27.63
CA GLN A 80 -17.73 1.63 28.57
C GLN A 80 -18.97 0.88 28.08
N ALA A 81 -19.31 0.97 26.79
CA ALA A 81 -20.48 0.28 26.22
C ALA A 81 -20.29 -1.25 26.28
N VAL A 82 -19.10 -1.75 25.99
CA VAL A 82 -18.78 -3.18 26.11
C VAL A 82 -18.90 -3.62 27.57
N LYS A 83 -18.33 -2.88 28.52
CA LYS A 83 -18.41 -3.23 29.96
C LYS A 83 -19.84 -3.22 30.48
N ARG A 84 -20.72 -2.34 29.99
CA ARG A 84 -22.15 -2.34 30.35
C ARG A 84 -22.88 -3.57 29.84
N LEU A 85 -22.60 -4.02 28.61
CA LEU A 85 -23.29 -5.14 27.97
C LEU A 85 -22.63 -6.50 28.29
N TYR A 86 -21.31 -6.49 28.48
CA TYR A 86 -20.48 -7.68 28.73
C TYR A 86 -19.57 -7.42 29.96
N PRO A 87 -20.11 -7.46 31.20
CA PRO A 87 -19.34 -7.12 32.40
C PRO A 87 -18.09 -7.98 32.64
N HIS A 88 -18.07 -9.20 32.09
CA HIS A 88 -16.95 -10.15 32.19
C HIS A 88 -15.79 -9.83 31.22
N ALA A 89 -16.02 -9.02 30.18
CA ALA A 89 -14.97 -8.63 29.24
C ALA A 89 -13.85 -7.88 29.98
N LYS A 90 -12.57 -8.21 29.66
CA LYS A 90 -11.40 -7.51 30.22
C LYS A 90 -10.86 -6.55 29.18
N CYS A 91 -10.57 -5.34 29.61
CA CYS A 91 -10.08 -4.28 28.77
C CYS A 91 -8.55 -4.37 28.59
N ALA A 92 -8.07 -4.34 27.35
CA ALA A 92 -6.64 -4.31 27.06
C ALA A 92 -6.20 -2.89 26.63
N ILE A 93 -6.15 -2.60 25.33
CA ILE A 93 -5.74 -1.28 24.79
C ILE A 93 -6.73 -0.75 23.77
N GLY A 94 -6.84 0.59 23.67
CA GLY A 94 -7.78 1.26 22.79
C GLY A 94 -7.28 2.54 22.15
N PRO A 95 -6.25 2.51 21.29
CA PRO A 95 -5.70 3.71 20.67
C PRO A 95 -6.59 4.27 19.57
N ALA A 96 -6.38 5.54 19.26
CA ALA A 96 -6.78 6.12 17.97
C ALA A 96 -5.86 5.62 16.87
N ILE A 97 -6.40 5.50 15.67
CA ILE A 97 -5.69 5.22 14.42
C ILE A 97 -6.07 6.28 13.38
N GLU A 98 -5.38 6.33 12.25
CA GLU A 98 -5.52 7.36 11.23
C GLU A 98 -6.99 7.65 10.86
N ASP A 99 -7.79 6.63 10.54
CA ASP A 99 -9.19 6.79 10.13
C ASP A 99 -10.22 6.32 11.16
N GLY A 100 -9.80 6.10 12.40
CA GLY A 100 -10.72 5.61 13.42
C GLY A 100 -10.07 5.32 14.76
N PHE A 101 -10.54 4.26 15.36
CA PHE A 101 -10.01 3.74 16.63
C PHE A 101 -10.28 2.23 16.69
N TYR A 102 -9.57 1.54 17.57
CA TYR A 102 -9.97 0.21 17.98
C TYR A 102 -9.90 0.06 19.50
N TYR A 103 -10.44 -1.04 19.99
CA TYR A 103 -10.24 -1.45 21.38
C TYR A 103 -10.17 -2.98 21.45
N ASP A 104 -9.20 -3.49 22.19
CA ASP A 104 -8.97 -4.92 22.38
C ASP A 104 -9.59 -5.38 23.69
N PHE A 105 -10.37 -6.46 23.63
CA PHE A 105 -11.05 -7.06 24.77
C PHE A 105 -10.73 -8.56 24.85
N ASP A 106 -10.50 -9.02 26.06
CA ASP A 106 -10.53 -10.46 26.34
C ASP A 106 -11.99 -10.87 26.56
N MET A 107 -12.61 -11.31 25.48
CA MET A 107 -14.00 -11.76 25.40
C MET A 107 -14.23 -12.63 24.15
N GLU A 108 -15.42 -13.15 24.03
CA GLU A 108 -15.85 -13.93 22.86
C GLU A 108 -15.88 -13.09 21.57
N SER A 109 -15.72 -13.75 20.41
CA SER A 109 -15.86 -13.09 19.11
C SER A 109 -17.28 -12.53 18.92
N LEU A 110 -17.40 -11.38 18.27
CA LEU A 110 -18.65 -10.67 18.08
C LEU A 110 -19.12 -10.72 16.62
N ASP A 111 -20.39 -10.97 16.44
CA ASP A 111 -21.06 -10.83 15.15
C ASP A 111 -21.56 -9.39 14.90
N ARG A 112 -22.15 -9.14 13.74
CA ARG A 112 -22.68 -7.82 13.38
C ARG A 112 -23.82 -7.37 14.29
N GLU A 113 -24.67 -8.30 14.73
CA GLU A 113 -25.80 -7.98 15.63
C GLU A 113 -25.30 -7.50 17.00
N ALA A 114 -24.26 -8.12 17.53
CA ALA A 114 -23.60 -7.72 18.76
C ALA A 114 -22.98 -6.31 18.64
N LEU A 115 -22.26 -6.04 17.52
CA LEU A 115 -21.71 -4.70 17.25
C LEU A 115 -22.82 -3.63 17.18
N ASP A 116 -23.95 -3.92 16.56
CA ASP A 116 -25.08 -2.99 16.48
C ASP A 116 -25.72 -2.72 17.86
N LYS A 117 -25.71 -3.70 18.78
CA LYS A 117 -26.12 -3.51 20.18
C LYS A 117 -25.16 -2.60 20.95
N ILE A 118 -23.83 -2.84 20.78
CA ILE A 118 -22.79 -2.02 21.40
C ILE A 118 -22.90 -0.57 20.88
N GLU A 119 -23.07 -0.36 19.57
CA GLU A 119 -23.22 0.97 18.97
C GLU A 119 -24.43 1.73 19.51
N LYS A 120 -25.54 1.03 19.78
CA LYS A 120 -26.72 1.62 20.41
C LYS A 120 -26.42 2.06 21.85
N GLU A 121 -25.63 1.29 22.60
CA GLU A 121 -25.22 1.64 23.96
C GLU A 121 -24.23 2.82 23.95
N MET A 122 -23.26 2.85 23.03
CA MET A 122 -22.38 4.00 22.82
C MET A 122 -23.18 5.29 22.61
N LYS A 123 -24.23 5.26 21.79
CA LYS A 123 -25.11 6.43 21.57
C LYS A 123 -25.85 6.89 22.82
N LYS A 124 -26.18 5.98 23.76
CA LYS A 124 -26.75 6.36 25.06
C LYS A 124 -25.71 7.06 25.94
N ILE A 125 -24.49 6.50 26.02
CA ILE A 125 -23.38 7.07 26.79
C ILE A 125 -23.06 8.50 26.31
N VAL A 126 -23.01 8.70 24.99
CA VAL A 126 -22.81 10.05 24.42
C VAL A 126 -23.94 11.00 24.79
N LYS A 127 -25.20 10.50 24.79
CA LYS A 127 -26.38 11.31 25.19
C LYS A 127 -26.35 11.66 26.68
N GLU A 128 -25.81 10.80 27.54
CA GLU A 128 -25.57 11.09 28.97
C GLU A 128 -24.58 12.23 29.14
N GLY A 129 -23.60 12.35 28.25
CA GLY A 129 -22.69 13.49 28.15
C GLY A 129 -21.71 13.57 29.33
N ALA A 130 -21.23 12.41 29.78
CA ALA A 130 -20.32 12.31 30.90
C ALA A 130 -19.06 13.19 30.71
N GLU A 131 -18.66 13.90 31.74
CA GLU A 131 -17.39 14.60 31.78
C GLU A 131 -16.26 13.59 31.99
N LEU A 132 -15.12 13.78 31.30
CA LEU A 132 -13.92 12.98 31.49
C LEU A 132 -13.03 13.68 32.55
N LYS A 133 -12.66 12.96 33.59
CA LYS A 133 -11.80 13.46 34.67
C LYS A 133 -10.49 12.70 34.70
N ARG A 134 -9.38 13.42 34.55
CA ARG A 134 -8.04 12.86 34.70
C ARG A 134 -7.64 12.86 36.18
N PHE A 135 -7.07 11.76 36.64
CA PHE A 135 -6.41 11.65 37.94
C PHE A 135 -5.19 10.72 37.84
N THR A 136 -4.30 10.81 38.80
CA THR A 136 -3.09 10.01 38.89
C THR A 136 -3.05 9.22 40.19
N LEU A 137 -2.41 8.06 40.17
CA LEU A 137 -2.17 7.24 41.36
C LEU A 137 -0.71 6.81 41.42
N PRO A 138 -0.13 6.69 42.64
CA PRO A 138 1.14 5.99 42.82
C PRO A 138 1.06 4.55 42.28
N ARG A 139 2.15 4.00 41.76
CA ARG A 139 2.20 2.69 41.10
C ARG A 139 1.51 1.56 41.88
N ASN A 140 1.83 1.42 43.17
CA ASN A 140 1.24 0.35 43.98
C ASN A 140 -0.28 0.54 44.14
N GLU A 141 -0.74 1.77 44.30
CA GLU A 141 -2.17 2.06 44.41
C GLU A 141 -2.88 1.84 43.07
N ALA A 142 -2.24 2.21 41.96
CA ALA A 142 -2.73 1.97 40.59
C ALA A 142 -2.91 0.48 40.29
N ILE A 143 -1.93 -0.34 40.69
CA ILE A 143 -1.99 -1.83 40.52
C ILE A 143 -3.17 -2.38 41.34
N GLU A 144 -3.27 -2.02 42.62
CA GLU A 144 -4.36 -2.49 43.49
C GLU A 144 -5.74 -1.98 43.01
N PHE A 145 -5.79 -0.76 42.47
CA PHE A 145 -7.00 -0.20 41.88
C PHE A 145 -7.49 -1.03 40.66
N MET A 146 -6.58 -1.43 39.74
CA MET A 146 -6.91 -2.25 38.60
C MET A 146 -7.19 -3.71 38.96
N LYS A 147 -6.48 -4.28 39.94
CA LYS A 147 -6.79 -5.61 40.49
C LYS A 147 -8.22 -5.68 41.08
N LYS A 148 -8.65 -4.68 41.80
CA LYS A 148 -10.02 -4.61 42.37
C LYS A 148 -11.08 -4.50 41.26
N ARG A 149 -10.75 -3.96 40.10
CA ARG A 149 -11.61 -3.87 38.91
C ARG A 149 -11.51 -5.10 38.02
N GLU A 150 -10.67 -6.06 38.39
CA GLU A 150 -10.41 -7.29 37.65
C GLU A 150 -9.93 -7.04 36.20
N GLU A 151 -9.06 -6.05 35.99
CA GLU A 151 -8.48 -5.70 34.69
C GLU A 151 -7.00 -6.14 34.59
N PRO A 152 -6.71 -7.42 34.32
CA PRO A 152 -5.37 -7.97 34.39
C PRO A 152 -4.41 -7.34 33.36
N TYR A 153 -4.89 -7.03 32.15
CA TYR A 153 -4.07 -6.40 31.12
C TYR A 153 -3.64 -5.00 31.51
N LYS A 154 -4.47 -4.26 32.25
CA LYS A 154 -4.10 -2.95 32.77
C LYS A 154 -3.06 -3.04 33.89
N VAL A 155 -3.12 -4.09 34.70
CA VAL A 155 -2.08 -4.37 35.70
C VAL A 155 -0.74 -4.63 35.02
N GLU A 156 -0.71 -5.53 34.02
CA GLU A 156 0.48 -5.84 33.23
C GLU A 156 1.06 -4.60 32.56
N LEU A 157 0.22 -3.73 31.99
CA LEU A 157 0.68 -2.47 31.38
C LEU A 157 1.32 -1.52 32.42
N ILE A 158 0.77 -1.43 33.64
CA ILE A 158 1.35 -0.59 34.71
C ILE A 158 2.71 -1.17 35.14
N GLU A 159 2.82 -2.49 35.25
CA GLU A 159 4.06 -3.15 35.67
C GLU A 159 5.21 -2.92 34.67
N ASP A 160 4.88 -2.76 33.38
CA ASP A 160 5.86 -2.54 32.31
C ASP A 160 6.28 -1.06 32.15
N LEU A 161 5.57 -0.11 32.74
CA LEU A 161 5.97 1.30 32.65
C LEU A 161 7.31 1.56 33.37
N PRO A 162 8.13 2.53 32.92
CA PRO A 162 9.32 2.98 33.64
C PRO A 162 9.01 3.34 35.10
N GLU A 163 9.97 3.15 36.01
CA GLU A 163 9.75 3.37 37.45
C GLU A 163 9.29 4.79 37.80
N ASP A 164 9.73 5.77 37.05
CA ASP A 164 9.44 7.21 37.22
C ASP A 164 8.21 7.66 36.41
N ALA A 165 7.55 6.79 35.68
CA ALA A 165 6.39 7.14 34.88
C ALA A 165 5.19 7.58 35.73
N GLU A 166 4.56 8.70 35.35
CA GLU A 166 3.27 9.12 35.88
C GLU A 166 2.17 8.16 35.42
N ILE A 167 1.44 7.57 36.36
CA ILE A 167 0.36 6.64 36.05
C ILE A 167 -0.97 7.38 36.17
N SER A 168 -1.57 7.65 35.02
CA SER A 168 -2.80 8.41 34.88
C SER A 168 -3.98 7.56 34.47
N PHE A 169 -5.15 8.02 34.85
CA PHE A 169 -6.44 7.43 34.59
C PHE A 169 -7.42 8.49 34.12
N TYR A 170 -8.40 8.04 33.32
CA TYR A 170 -9.54 8.88 32.99
C TYR A 170 -10.84 8.21 33.44
N GLU A 171 -11.58 8.94 34.28
CA GLU A 171 -12.92 8.58 34.73
C GLU A 171 -13.97 9.17 33.79
N GLN A 172 -14.88 8.33 33.32
CA GLN A 172 -15.98 8.65 32.42
C GLN A 172 -17.28 8.06 33.00
N GLY A 173 -17.94 8.79 33.90
CA GLY A 173 -19.06 8.25 34.65
C GLY A 173 -18.64 7.07 35.53
N GLU A 174 -19.25 5.88 35.35
CA GLU A 174 -18.90 4.66 36.07
C GLU A 174 -17.66 3.93 35.50
N TYR A 175 -17.23 4.30 34.31
CA TYR A 175 -16.08 3.69 33.64
C TYR A 175 -14.78 4.45 33.96
N VAL A 176 -13.71 3.71 34.22
CA VAL A 176 -12.37 4.26 34.42
C VAL A 176 -11.38 3.44 33.62
N ASP A 177 -10.50 4.10 32.90
CA ASP A 177 -9.44 3.47 32.14
C ASP A 177 -8.04 3.98 32.53
N LEU A 178 -7.05 3.08 32.50
CA LEU A 178 -5.63 3.44 32.52
C LEU A 178 -5.27 4.07 31.16
N CYS A 179 -4.90 5.34 31.17
CA CYS A 179 -4.65 6.06 29.92
C CYS A 179 -3.80 7.32 30.17
N ALA A 180 -2.85 7.58 29.26
CA ALA A 180 -2.04 8.80 29.25
C ALA A 180 -2.81 10.01 28.67
N GLY A 181 -3.84 9.77 27.88
CA GLY A 181 -4.56 10.82 27.14
C GLY A 181 -3.83 11.28 25.89
N PRO A 182 -4.13 12.48 25.36
CA PRO A 182 -5.21 13.38 25.79
C PRO A 182 -6.61 12.93 25.35
N HIS A 183 -7.63 13.50 25.99
CA HIS A 183 -9.04 13.23 25.71
C HIS A 183 -9.87 14.51 25.61
N LEU A 184 -11.06 14.41 24.98
CA LEU A 184 -12.07 15.46 25.01
C LEU A 184 -12.51 15.76 26.46
N MET A 185 -13.06 16.95 26.71
CA MET A 185 -13.60 17.34 28.02
C MET A 185 -14.82 16.52 28.44
N SER A 186 -15.61 16.03 27.46
CA SER A 186 -16.79 15.19 27.69
C SER A 186 -17.10 14.30 26.49
N THR A 187 -17.98 13.32 26.69
CA THR A 187 -18.46 12.43 25.60
C THR A 187 -19.44 13.12 24.64
N LYS A 188 -19.97 14.28 24.99
CA LYS A 188 -21.05 15.00 24.30
C LYS A 188 -20.78 15.33 22.83
N PRO A 189 -19.54 15.64 22.38
CA PRO A 189 -19.23 15.92 20.97
C PRO A 189 -19.34 14.72 20.05
N LEU A 190 -19.22 13.49 20.56
CA LEU A 190 -19.12 12.24 19.79
C LEU A 190 -20.47 11.79 19.18
N LYS A 191 -21.04 12.58 18.25
CA LYS A 191 -22.38 12.32 17.71
C LYS A 191 -22.42 11.39 16.51
N ALA A 192 -21.36 11.37 15.71
CA ALA A 192 -21.26 10.61 14.47
C ALA A 192 -20.21 9.50 14.61
N MET A 193 -20.63 8.33 15.08
CA MET A 193 -19.78 7.15 15.30
C MET A 193 -20.36 5.93 14.64
N LYS A 194 -19.49 5.02 14.18
CA LYS A 194 -19.87 3.72 13.62
C LYS A 194 -18.85 2.65 14.02
N LEU A 195 -19.33 1.48 14.44
CA LEU A 195 -18.50 0.29 14.57
C LEU A 195 -18.41 -0.41 13.21
N ILE A 196 -17.19 -0.65 12.76
CA ILE A 196 -16.88 -1.14 11.41
C ILE A 196 -16.84 -2.66 11.39
N SER A 197 -15.99 -3.27 12.24
CA SER A 197 -15.74 -4.72 12.24
C SER A 197 -15.25 -5.19 13.60
N SER A 198 -15.24 -6.53 13.75
CA SER A 198 -14.55 -7.22 14.86
C SER A 198 -13.65 -8.30 14.26
N SER A 199 -12.46 -8.49 14.84
CA SER A 199 -11.49 -9.51 14.44
C SER A 199 -10.71 -10.01 15.65
N GLY A 200 -10.04 -11.16 15.52
CA GLY A 200 -9.04 -11.61 16.48
C GLY A 200 -7.75 -10.79 16.36
N ALA A 201 -7.10 -10.52 17.47
CA ALA A 201 -5.77 -9.90 17.52
C ALA A 201 -4.99 -10.50 18.71
N TYR A 202 -3.75 -10.92 18.47
CA TYR A 202 -2.91 -11.43 19.55
C TYR A 202 -2.45 -10.30 20.47
N TRP A 203 -2.50 -10.55 21.78
CA TRP A 203 -2.00 -9.61 22.77
C TRP A 203 -0.54 -9.23 22.45
N ARG A 204 -0.27 -7.92 22.34
CA ARG A 204 1.05 -7.35 21.96
C ARG A 204 1.56 -7.86 20.61
N GLY A 205 0.69 -8.24 19.70
CA GLY A 205 1.10 -8.69 18.36
C GLY A 205 1.84 -10.03 18.34
N ASN A 206 1.96 -10.73 19.46
CA ASN A 206 2.71 -11.98 19.55
C ASN A 206 1.75 -13.18 19.48
N GLU A 207 1.90 -14.03 18.48
CA GLU A 207 1.06 -15.23 18.26
C GLU A 207 1.10 -16.26 19.40
N LYS A 208 2.10 -16.20 20.28
CA LYS A 208 2.21 -17.06 21.48
C LYS A 208 1.31 -16.55 22.61
N ASN A 209 0.84 -15.32 22.57
CA ASN A 209 -0.02 -14.72 23.55
C ASN A 209 -1.50 -15.02 23.24
N LYS A 210 -2.36 -14.70 24.19
CA LYS A 210 -3.81 -14.90 24.05
C LYS A 210 -4.36 -14.07 22.90
N MET A 211 -5.25 -14.67 22.11
CA MET A 211 -6.02 -13.98 21.10
C MET A 211 -7.16 -13.21 21.77
N LEU A 212 -7.19 -11.90 21.56
CA LEU A 212 -8.21 -10.97 22.03
C LEU A 212 -9.20 -10.65 20.90
N THR A 213 -10.36 -10.14 21.28
CA THR A 213 -11.35 -9.59 20.33
C THR A 213 -11.10 -8.11 20.15
N ARG A 214 -10.68 -7.71 18.95
CA ARG A 214 -10.47 -6.31 18.54
C ARG A 214 -11.71 -5.79 17.85
N ILE A 215 -12.24 -4.66 18.33
CA ILE A 215 -13.40 -3.97 17.72
C ILE A 215 -12.90 -2.68 17.09
N TYR A 216 -13.13 -2.52 15.79
CA TYR A 216 -12.81 -1.30 15.04
C TYR A 216 -14.02 -0.37 14.94
N GLY A 217 -13.77 0.91 15.11
CA GLY A 217 -14.78 1.95 14.92
C GLY A 217 -14.19 3.21 14.33
N THR A 218 -15.06 4.11 13.91
CA THR A 218 -14.67 5.45 13.44
C THR A 218 -15.59 6.51 14.04
N ALA A 219 -15.11 7.75 14.13
CA ALA A 219 -15.86 8.87 14.67
C ALA A 219 -15.52 10.17 13.92
N PHE A 220 -16.58 10.95 13.65
CA PHE A 220 -16.54 12.24 12.98
C PHE A 220 -17.39 13.26 13.72
N THR A 221 -17.13 14.55 13.48
CA THR A 221 -17.94 15.64 14.09
C THR A 221 -19.31 15.78 13.42
N LYS A 222 -19.43 15.40 12.14
CA LYS A 222 -20.66 15.50 11.37
C LYS A 222 -21.07 14.14 10.78
N LYS A 223 -22.36 13.91 10.71
CA LYS A 223 -22.92 12.69 10.12
C LYS A 223 -22.59 12.59 8.62
N ALA A 224 -22.60 13.70 7.88
CA ALA A 224 -22.28 13.71 6.47
C ALA A 224 -20.84 13.19 6.19
N ASP A 225 -19.86 13.59 7.01
CA ASP A 225 -18.49 13.14 6.88
C ASP A 225 -18.34 11.64 7.21
N LEU A 226 -19.09 11.17 8.24
CA LEU A 226 -19.18 9.74 8.54
C LEU A 226 -19.81 8.95 7.39
N ASP A 227 -20.91 9.41 6.84
CA ASP A 227 -21.61 8.72 5.75
C ASP A 227 -20.71 8.66 4.50
N ALA A 228 -20.00 9.75 4.16
CA ALA A 228 -19.02 9.77 3.07
C ALA A 228 -17.86 8.79 3.31
N HIS A 229 -17.33 8.73 4.54
CA HIS A 229 -16.29 7.78 4.89
C HIS A 229 -16.77 6.32 4.79
N LEU A 230 -18.00 6.03 5.23
CA LEU A 230 -18.58 4.68 5.11
C LEU A 230 -18.81 4.27 3.65
N GLU A 231 -19.22 5.22 2.79
CA GLU A 231 -19.34 5.00 1.35
C GLU A 231 -17.98 4.71 0.72
N HIS A 232 -16.95 5.48 1.10
CA HIS A 232 -15.58 5.24 0.69
C HIS A 232 -15.07 3.84 1.11
N LEU A 233 -15.28 3.43 2.37
CA LEU A 233 -14.94 2.09 2.84
C LEU A 233 -15.69 0.98 2.07
N ALA A 234 -16.95 1.24 1.69
CA ALA A 234 -17.72 0.29 0.88
C ALA A 234 -17.18 0.19 -0.55
N ASP A 235 -16.72 1.29 -1.14
CA ASP A 235 -16.06 1.30 -2.46
C ASP A 235 -14.71 0.57 -2.41
N ILE A 236 -13.88 0.83 -1.39
CA ILE A 236 -12.63 0.09 -1.14
C ILE A 236 -12.87 -1.42 -1.14
N LYS A 237 -13.87 -1.90 -0.38
CA LYS A 237 -14.21 -3.33 -0.32
C LYS A 237 -14.67 -3.92 -1.66
N LYS A 238 -15.27 -3.10 -2.53
CA LYS A 238 -15.63 -3.53 -3.89
C LYS A 238 -14.42 -3.66 -4.81
N ARG A 239 -13.35 -2.87 -4.54
CA ARG A 239 -12.12 -2.83 -5.32
C ARG A 239 -11.04 -3.76 -4.83
N ASP A 240 -11.18 -4.34 -3.65
CA ASP A 240 -10.19 -5.23 -3.02
C ASP A 240 -9.70 -6.31 -3.99
N HIS A 241 -8.38 -6.33 -4.25
CA HIS A 241 -7.78 -7.22 -5.25
C HIS A 241 -7.89 -8.70 -4.88
N ASN A 242 -7.97 -9.04 -3.58
CA ASN A 242 -8.15 -10.43 -3.14
C ASN A 242 -9.54 -10.95 -3.51
N LYS A 243 -10.56 -10.09 -3.36
CA LYS A 243 -11.93 -10.42 -3.72
C LYS A 243 -12.09 -10.50 -5.23
N LEU A 244 -11.77 -9.42 -5.93
CA LEU A 244 -11.92 -9.34 -7.39
C LEU A 244 -11.04 -10.36 -8.12
N GLY A 245 -9.81 -10.56 -7.64
CA GLY A 245 -8.89 -11.52 -8.23
C GLY A 245 -9.43 -12.95 -8.22
N ARG A 246 -10.11 -13.35 -7.13
CA ARG A 246 -10.79 -14.67 -7.05
C ARG A 246 -12.04 -14.72 -7.92
N GLU A 247 -12.89 -13.69 -7.86
CA GLU A 247 -14.12 -13.60 -8.67
C GLU A 247 -13.83 -13.65 -10.18
N MET A 248 -12.73 -13.05 -10.62
CA MET A 248 -12.28 -13.00 -12.01
C MET A 248 -11.34 -14.15 -12.39
N GLU A 249 -11.10 -15.08 -11.48
CA GLU A 249 -10.18 -16.21 -11.69
C GLU A 249 -8.77 -15.77 -12.13
N LEU A 250 -8.24 -14.71 -11.50
CA LEU A 250 -6.89 -14.20 -11.78
C LEU A 250 -5.84 -14.92 -10.93
N PHE A 251 -6.14 -15.16 -9.68
CA PHE A 251 -5.27 -15.90 -8.75
C PHE A 251 -6.06 -16.50 -7.59
N THR A 252 -5.43 -17.44 -6.90
CA THR A 252 -5.95 -18.03 -5.66
C THR A 252 -4.81 -18.39 -4.72
N THR A 253 -5.12 -18.69 -3.47
CA THR A 253 -4.18 -19.18 -2.45
C THR A 253 -4.70 -20.49 -1.88
N VAL A 254 -3.80 -21.43 -1.57
CA VAL A 254 -4.13 -22.77 -1.04
C VAL A 254 -3.19 -23.06 0.12
N ASP A 255 -3.75 -23.40 1.28
CA ASP A 255 -3.00 -23.56 2.54
C ASP A 255 -1.89 -24.62 2.44
N VAL A 256 -2.13 -25.73 1.72
CA VAL A 256 -1.13 -26.78 1.53
C VAL A 256 0.10 -26.33 0.72
N ILE A 257 -0.02 -25.27 -0.08
CA ILE A 257 1.11 -24.67 -0.80
C ILE A 257 1.86 -23.70 0.10
N GLY A 258 1.15 -22.97 0.94
CA GLY A 258 1.71 -22.05 1.93
C GLY A 258 1.33 -20.59 1.69
N GLN A 259 1.44 -19.80 2.75
CA GLN A 259 1.21 -18.37 2.70
C GLN A 259 2.26 -17.66 1.84
N GLY A 260 1.84 -16.59 1.13
CA GLY A 260 2.73 -15.80 0.28
C GLY A 260 3.15 -16.50 -1.01
N LEU A 261 2.50 -17.62 -1.38
CA LEU A 261 2.74 -18.40 -2.59
C LEU A 261 1.44 -18.51 -3.42
N PRO A 262 0.96 -17.42 -4.04
CA PRO A 262 -0.26 -17.43 -4.80
C PRO A 262 -0.13 -18.28 -6.08
N LEU A 263 -1.22 -18.99 -6.40
CA LEU A 263 -1.40 -19.61 -7.70
C LEU A 263 -1.97 -18.58 -8.67
N ILE A 264 -1.22 -18.22 -9.69
CA ILE A 264 -1.72 -17.36 -10.76
C ILE A 264 -2.52 -18.24 -11.73
N MET A 265 -3.80 -17.94 -11.88
CA MET A 265 -4.75 -18.67 -12.71
C MET A 265 -4.59 -18.28 -14.20
N PRO A 266 -5.15 -19.06 -15.16
CA PRO A 266 -4.97 -18.79 -16.59
C PRO A 266 -5.28 -17.34 -17.02
N ASN A 267 -6.33 -16.72 -16.46
CA ASN A 267 -6.67 -15.33 -16.73
C ASN A 267 -5.59 -14.35 -16.22
N GLY A 268 -5.08 -14.58 -15.03
CA GLY A 268 -3.98 -13.78 -14.45
C GLY A 268 -2.68 -13.97 -15.25
N VAL A 269 -2.37 -15.20 -15.67
CA VAL A 269 -1.20 -15.49 -16.50
C VAL A 269 -1.26 -14.72 -17.82
N LYS A 270 -2.41 -14.67 -18.50
CA LYS A 270 -2.58 -13.87 -19.72
C LYS A 270 -2.21 -12.40 -19.50
N MET A 271 -2.69 -11.80 -18.39
CA MET A 271 -2.40 -10.40 -18.06
C MET A 271 -0.91 -10.17 -17.78
N ILE A 272 -0.32 -11.00 -16.93
CA ILE A 272 1.11 -10.93 -16.60
C ILE A 272 1.98 -11.08 -17.84
N GLN A 273 1.69 -12.07 -18.69
CA GLN A 273 2.45 -12.28 -19.94
C GLN A 273 2.36 -11.11 -20.91
N ARG A 274 1.20 -10.42 -20.99
CA ARG A 274 1.07 -9.21 -21.82
C ARG A 274 1.95 -8.09 -21.29
N MET A 275 1.95 -7.87 -19.97
CA MET A 275 2.83 -6.88 -19.34
C MET A 275 4.30 -7.25 -19.56
N GLN A 276 4.70 -8.52 -19.38
CA GLN A 276 6.07 -8.98 -19.58
C GLN A 276 6.54 -8.74 -21.02
N ARG A 277 5.78 -9.20 -22.03
CA ARG A 277 6.13 -9.01 -23.43
C ARG A 277 6.28 -7.53 -23.78
N TRP A 278 5.31 -6.72 -23.36
CA TRP A 278 5.38 -5.28 -23.58
C TRP A 278 6.63 -4.64 -22.97
N ILE A 279 6.95 -4.94 -21.71
CA ILE A 279 8.12 -4.38 -21.03
C ILE A 279 9.41 -4.87 -21.69
N GLU A 280 9.50 -6.15 -22.04
CA GLU A 280 10.67 -6.71 -22.71
C GLU A 280 10.92 -6.07 -24.09
N ASP A 281 9.85 -5.82 -24.84
CA ASP A 281 9.92 -5.10 -26.13
C ASP A 281 10.36 -3.65 -25.94
N GLU A 282 9.83 -2.94 -24.94
CA GLU A 282 10.19 -1.55 -24.65
C GLU A 282 11.63 -1.40 -24.15
N GLU A 283 12.09 -2.32 -23.29
CA GLU A 283 13.48 -2.39 -22.87
C GLU A 283 14.41 -2.67 -24.08
N THR A 284 14.04 -3.60 -24.93
CA THR A 284 14.82 -3.93 -26.14
C THR A 284 14.95 -2.72 -27.07
N LYS A 285 13.86 -1.95 -27.31
CA LYS A 285 13.89 -0.70 -28.09
C LYS A 285 14.83 0.35 -27.50
N ARG A 286 15.02 0.35 -26.17
CA ARG A 286 15.92 1.26 -25.45
C ARG A 286 17.34 0.71 -25.31
N GLY A 287 17.66 -0.40 -25.98
CA GLY A 287 18.98 -0.99 -26.04
C GLY A 287 19.35 -1.88 -24.85
N TYR A 288 18.37 -2.38 -24.10
CA TYR A 288 18.63 -3.37 -23.06
C TYR A 288 18.86 -4.75 -23.66
N MET A 289 19.88 -5.43 -23.14
CA MET A 289 20.24 -6.81 -23.49
C MET A 289 19.60 -7.76 -22.47
N ARG A 290 18.85 -8.74 -22.98
CA ARG A 290 18.16 -9.69 -22.11
C ARG A 290 19.13 -10.73 -21.54
N THR A 291 19.05 -10.96 -20.22
CA THR A 291 19.76 -12.02 -19.52
C THR A 291 18.79 -13.04 -18.95
N LYS A 292 19.29 -14.21 -18.60
CA LYS A 292 18.60 -15.21 -17.80
C LYS A 292 19.60 -15.87 -16.88
N THR A 293 19.42 -15.69 -15.59
CA THR A 293 20.37 -16.14 -14.57
C THR A 293 19.73 -17.19 -13.64
N PRO A 294 20.53 -18.00 -12.92
CA PRO A 294 20.00 -19.03 -12.04
C PRO A 294 19.16 -18.48 -10.89
N LEU A 295 18.20 -19.29 -10.41
CA LEU A 295 17.31 -18.95 -9.30
C LEU A 295 17.96 -19.10 -7.92
N MET A 296 19.14 -19.72 -7.84
CA MET A 296 19.89 -19.92 -6.61
C MET A 296 21.38 -19.84 -6.85
N ALA A 297 22.14 -19.54 -5.82
CA ALA A 297 23.60 -19.55 -5.82
C ALA A 297 24.14 -20.03 -4.48
N LYS A 298 25.45 -20.34 -4.44
CA LYS A 298 26.18 -20.55 -3.20
C LYS A 298 26.15 -19.30 -2.33
N SER A 299 26.17 -19.50 -1.02
CA SER A 299 26.23 -18.40 -0.04
C SER A 299 27.40 -17.43 -0.30
N ASP A 300 28.49 -17.92 -0.89
CA ASP A 300 29.67 -17.09 -1.22
C ASP A 300 29.32 -15.89 -2.11
N LEU A 301 28.38 -16.04 -3.07
CA LEU A 301 27.94 -14.94 -3.91
C LEU A 301 27.31 -13.81 -3.08
N TYR A 302 26.52 -14.18 -2.10
CA TYR A 302 25.81 -13.23 -1.23
C TYR A 302 26.73 -12.65 -0.14
N LYS A 303 27.77 -13.36 0.25
CA LYS A 303 28.86 -12.85 1.11
C LYS A 303 29.65 -11.76 0.39
N ILE A 304 30.03 -11.98 -0.89
CA ILE A 304 30.70 -10.96 -1.70
C ILE A 304 29.85 -9.69 -1.83
N SER A 305 28.56 -9.81 -2.01
CA SER A 305 27.65 -8.66 -2.16
C SER A 305 27.23 -8.01 -0.85
N GLY A 306 27.62 -8.54 0.31
CA GLY A 306 27.21 -8.08 1.64
C GLY A 306 25.78 -8.47 2.05
N HIS A 307 25.00 -9.06 1.15
CA HIS A 307 23.59 -9.43 1.47
C HIS A 307 23.52 -10.56 2.50
N TRP A 308 24.54 -11.40 2.60
CA TRP A 308 24.56 -12.47 3.61
C TRP A 308 24.61 -11.92 5.04
N ASP A 309 25.30 -10.82 5.25
CA ASP A 309 25.46 -10.19 6.56
C ASP A 309 24.28 -9.28 6.92
N HIS A 310 23.69 -8.61 5.93
CA HIS A 310 22.65 -7.59 6.14
C HIS A 310 21.22 -8.08 5.88
N TYR A 311 21.03 -9.22 5.18
CA TYR A 311 19.70 -9.64 4.71
C TYR A 311 19.43 -11.15 4.82
N LYS A 312 20.26 -11.92 5.55
CA LYS A 312 20.16 -13.38 5.64
C LYS A 312 18.81 -13.88 6.13
N GLU A 313 18.19 -13.20 7.10
CA GLU A 313 16.88 -13.55 7.64
C GLU A 313 15.75 -13.50 6.59
N GLY A 314 15.87 -12.57 5.63
CA GLY A 314 14.98 -12.44 4.49
C GLY A 314 15.25 -13.43 3.34
N MET A 315 16.16 -14.38 3.50
CA MET A 315 16.53 -15.34 2.45
C MET A 315 16.05 -16.75 2.77
N PHE A 316 15.69 -17.52 1.74
CA PHE A 316 15.51 -18.96 1.83
C PHE A 316 16.86 -19.66 1.67
N VAL A 317 17.44 -20.10 2.79
CA VAL A 317 18.74 -20.77 2.85
C VAL A 317 18.53 -22.29 2.75
N LEU A 318 19.34 -22.94 1.93
CA LEU A 318 19.34 -24.38 1.65
C LEU A 318 20.65 -24.99 2.16
N GLY A 319 20.59 -25.73 3.25
CA GLY A 319 21.75 -26.31 3.95
C GLY A 319 22.03 -25.62 5.28
N ASP A 320 23.03 -26.13 5.98
CA ASP A 320 23.46 -25.71 7.30
C ASP A 320 24.97 -25.35 7.23
N GLU A 321 25.33 -24.09 7.53
CA GLU A 321 26.72 -23.61 7.43
C GLU A 321 27.69 -24.39 8.35
N ASP A 322 27.20 -24.96 9.46
CA ASP A 322 28.03 -25.68 10.43
C ASP A 322 28.21 -27.16 10.05
N LYS A 323 27.39 -27.69 9.13
CA LYS A 323 27.35 -29.13 8.79
C LYS A 323 27.68 -29.44 7.34
N ASP A 324 27.31 -28.51 6.43
CA ASP A 324 27.40 -28.76 5.00
C ASP A 324 28.63 -28.10 4.39
N LYS A 325 29.24 -28.76 3.39
CA LYS A 325 30.38 -28.21 2.66
C LYS A 325 30.01 -27.01 1.77
N GLU A 326 28.77 -26.98 1.31
CA GLU A 326 28.24 -25.95 0.44
C GLU A 326 26.83 -25.61 0.89
N VAL A 327 26.58 -24.33 1.10
CA VAL A 327 25.26 -23.79 1.43
C VAL A 327 24.79 -22.93 0.26
N PHE A 328 23.55 -23.12 -0.15
CA PHE A 328 22.91 -22.36 -1.22
C PHE A 328 21.83 -21.46 -0.64
N ALA A 329 21.40 -20.45 -1.40
CA ALA A 329 20.19 -19.72 -1.11
C ALA A 329 19.42 -19.43 -2.40
N LEU A 330 18.09 -19.39 -2.30
CA LEU A 330 17.24 -18.83 -3.35
C LEU A 330 17.51 -17.34 -3.46
N ARG A 331 17.56 -16.80 -4.68
CA ARG A 331 17.95 -15.41 -4.91
C ARG A 331 16.86 -14.42 -4.46
N PRO A 332 17.17 -13.47 -3.56
CA PRO A 332 16.28 -12.35 -3.23
C PRO A 332 16.44 -11.16 -4.20
N MET A 333 17.48 -11.14 -5.04
CA MET A 333 17.79 -10.14 -6.07
C MET A 333 18.63 -10.75 -7.20
N THR A 334 18.72 -10.07 -8.33
CA THR A 334 19.43 -10.54 -9.53
C THR A 334 20.81 -9.89 -9.73
N CYS A 335 21.07 -8.76 -9.10
CA CYS A 335 22.28 -7.94 -9.32
C CYS A 335 23.59 -8.74 -9.31
N PRO A 336 23.94 -9.58 -8.32
CA PRO A 336 25.21 -10.28 -8.30
C PRO A 336 25.43 -11.20 -9.50
N PHE A 337 24.37 -11.80 -10.01
CA PHE A 337 24.44 -12.66 -11.19
C PHE A 337 24.77 -11.87 -12.47
N GLN A 338 24.15 -10.70 -12.66
CA GLN A 338 24.40 -9.86 -13.84
C GLN A 338 25.81 -9.23 -13.79
N TYR A 339 26.40 -9.04 -12.63
CA TYR A 339 27.81 -8.64 -12.53
C TYR A 339 28.74 -9.70 -13.10
N TYR A 340 28.47 -10.98 -12.89
CA TYR A 340 29.23 -12.05 -13.52
C TYR A 340 28.94 -12.17 -15.04
N VAL A 341 27.76 -11.81 -15.50
CA VAL A 341 27.49 -11.67 -16.94
C VAL A 341 28.37 -10.56 -17.54
N TYR A 342 28.49 -9.42 -16.88
CA TYR A 342 29.38 -8.35 -17.30
C TYR A 342 30.84 -8.80 -17.31
N LYS A 343 31.30 -9.47 -16.27
CA LYS A 343 32.69 -9.96 -16.12
C LYS A 343 33.06 -11.12 -17.07
N ALA A 344 32.07 -11.76 -17.72
CA ALA A 344 32.34 -12.88 -18.64
C ALA A 344 33.24 -12.49 -19.83
N SER A 345 33.35 -11.21 -20.15
CA SER A 345 34.29 -10.68 -21.15
C SER A 345 34.85 -9.33 -20.72
N GLN A 346 36.12 -9.07 -21.08
CA GLN A 346 36.72 -7.77 -20.84
C GLN A 346 35.97 -6.66 -21.60
N LYS A 347 35.68 -5.54 -20.93
CA LYS A 347 35.01 -4.38 -21.47
C LYS A 347 35.95 -3.20 -21.62
N SER A 348 35.74 -2.38 -22.63
CA SER A 348 36.37 -1.08 -22.80
C SER A 348 35.36 0.04 -22.60
N TYR A 349 35.81 1.27 -22.49
CA TYR A 349 34.93 2.45 -22.38
C TYR A 349 33.93 2.57 -23.53
N ARG A 350 34.20 1.96 -24.70
CA ARG A 350 33.31 1.95 -25.86
C ARG A 350 32.14 0.98 -25.71
N ASP A 351 32.27 -0.01 -24.83
CA ASP A 351 31.24 -1.03 -24.61
C ASP A 351 30.19 -0.55 -23.58
N LEU A 352 30.45 0.57 -22.89
CA LEU A 352 29.53 1.14 -21.90
C LEU A 352 28.70 2.27 -22.51
N PRO A 353 27.42 2.41 -22.12
CA PRO A 353 26.73 1.69 -21.06
C PRO A 353 26.34 0.26 -21.47
N CYS A 354 26.54 -0.72 -20.57
CA CYS A 354 25.95 -2.05 -20.69
C CYS A 354 24.61 -2.07 -19.95
N ARG A 355 23.49 -2.18 -20.65
CA ARG A 355 22.14 -2.22 -20.08
C ARG A 355 21.62 -3.65 -20.09
N TYR A 356 21.62 -4.31 -18.92
CA TYR A 356 21.05 -5.65 -18.76
C TYR A 356 19.63 -5.57 -18.24
N GLY A 357 18.72 -6.40 -18.78
CA GLY A 357 17.34 -6.55 -18.32
C GLY A 357 16.98 -8.01 -18.14
N GLU A 358 16.23 -8.33 -17.10
CA GLU A 358 15.76 -9.67 -16.83
C GLU A 358 14.34 -9.66 -16.25
N THR A 359 13.48 -10.52 -16.75
CA THR A 359 12.25 -10.88 -16.07
C THR A 359 12.61 -11.95 -15.07
N SER A 360 12.82 -11.53 -13.82
CA SER A 360 13.44 -12.32 -12.77
C SER A 360 12.42 -12.86 -11.79
N THR A 361 12.47 -14.15 -11.49
CA THR A 361 11.76 -14.72 -10.31
C THR A 361 12.67 -14.60 -9.09
N LEU A 362 12.14 -14.01 -8.03
CA LEU A 362 12.83 -13.76 -6.77
C LEU A 362 12.07 -14.39 -5.60
N PHE A 363 12.79 -14.62 -4.50
CA PHE A 363 12.27 -15.26 -3.29
C PHE A 363 12.66 -14.45 -2.07
N ARG A 364 11.68 -14.12 -1.21
CA ARG A 364 11.92 -13.45 0.05
C ARG A 364 11.17 -14.15 1.17
N ASN A 365 11.86 -14.44 2.26
CA ASN A 365 11.27 -15.09 3.44
C ASN A 365 10.52 -14.04 4.27
N GLU A 366 9.41 -13.55 3.74
CA GLU A 366 8.55 -12.57 4.40
C GLU A 366 7.86 -13.17 5.64
N ASP A 367 7.72 -12.37 6.68
CA ASP A 367 7.00 -12.76 7.89
C ASP A 367 5.49 -12.91 7.65
N SER A 368 4.84 -13.78 8.42
CA SER A 368 3.42 -14.11 8.24
C SER A 368 2.49 -12.89 8.35
N GLY A 369 2.85 -11.93 9.21
CA GLY A 369 2.08 -10.70 9.43
C GLY A 369 2.20 -9.64 8.33
N GLU A 370 3.20 -9.75 7.47
CA GLU A 370 3.48 -8.78 6.41
C GLU A 370 2.87 -9.16 5.06
N MET A 371 2.57 -10.44 4.87
CA MET A 371 2.03 -10.95 3.61
C MET A 371 0.60 -10.48 3.37
N HIS A 372 0.35 -9.94 2.17
CA HIS A 372 -0.98 -9.45 1.79
C HIS A 372 -1.28 -9.68 0.31
N GLY A 373 -2.19 -10.62 0.02
CA GLY A 373 -2.66 -10.90 -1.35
C GLY A 373 -1.53 -11.08 -2.35
N LEU A 374 -1.51 -10.26 -3.40
CA LEU A 374 -0.44 -10.18 -4.39
C LEU A 374 0.55 -9.03 -4.12
N THR A 375 0.29 -8.15 -3.16
CA THR A 375 1.13 -6.98 -2.90
C THR A 375 2.42 -7.34 -2.17
N ARG A 376 2.38 -8.34 -1.27
CA ARG A 376 3.56 -8.84 -0.56
C ARG A 376 3.54 -10.35 -0.47
N VAL A 377 4.43 -10.99 -1.21
CA VAL A 377 4.49 -12.44 -1.44
C VAL A 377 5.91 -12.97 -1.27
N ARG A 378 6.05 -14.27 -1.02
CA ARG A 378 7.35 -14.94 -0.85
C ARG A 378 8.05 -15.29 -2.16
N GLN A 379 7.29 -15.48 -3.23
CA GLN A 379 7.80 -15.68 -4.58
C GLN A 379 7.11 -14.69 -5.51
N PHE A 380 7.89 -13.96 -6.27
CA PHE A 380 7.38 -12.95 -7.21
C PHE A 380 8.27 -12.82 -8.44
N THR A 381 7.71 -12.23 -9.49
CA THR A 381 8.42 -11.95 -10.74
C THR A 381 8.57 -10.43 -10.89
N ILE A 382 9.77 -9.97 -11.20
CA ILE A 382 10.11 -8.54 -11.29
C ILE A 382 10.70 -8.20 -12.67
N SER A 383 10.40 -7.01 -13.18
CA SER A 383 11.09 -6.42 -14.33
C SER A 383 12.36 -5.69 -13.86
N GLU A 384 13.44 -6.41 -13.73
CA GLU A 384 14.68 -5.92 -13.13
C GLU A 384 15.76 -5.68 -14.18
N GLY A 385 16.63 -4.70 -13.94
CA GLY A 385 17.76 -4.45 -14.80
C GLY A 385 18.88 -3.68 -14.09
N HIS A 386 20.10 -3.93 -14.57
CA HIS A 386 21.31 -3.30 -14.10
C HIS A 386 22.08 -2.67 -15.25
N LEU A 387 22.34 -1.38 -15.12
CA LEU A 387 23.13 -0.64 -16.11
C LEU A 387 24.53 -0.46 -15.53
N ILE A 388 25.52 -0.97 -16.27
CA ILE A 388 26.92 -0.75 -15.93
C ILE A 388 27.41 0.41 -16.78
N VAL A 389 27.78 1.51 -16.14
CA VAL A 389 27.99 2.80 -16.79
C VAL A 389 29.34 3.42 -16.38
N ARG A 390 29.88 4.29 -17.23
CA ARG A 390 30.97 5.17 -16.80
C ARG A 390 30.43 6.29 -15.91
N PRO A 391 31.22 6.87 -15.00
CA PRO A 391 30.77 8.00 -14.16
C PRO A 391 30.15 9.16 -14.97
N ASP A 392 30.74 9.49 -16.12
CA ASP A 392 30.23 10.57 -17.00
C ASP A 392 28.89 10.26 -17.70
N GLN A 393 28.47 9.00 -17.71
CA GLN A 393 27.18 8.57 -18.27
C GLN A 393 26.06 8.52 -17.23
N MET A 394 26.41 8.52 -15.94
CA MET A 394 25.50 8.18 -14.85
C MET A 394 24.24 9.04 -14.82
N VAL A 395 24.37 10.35 -14.84
CA VAL A 395 23.24 11.30 -14.82
C VAL A 395 22.28 11.05 -15.98
N LYS A 396 22.82 10.86 -17.19
CA LYS A 396 21.99 10.61 -18.38
C LYS A 396 21.23 9.29 -18.28
N GLU A 397 21.91 8.22 -17.93
CA GLU A 397 21.31 6.90 -17.84
C GLU A 397 20.27 6.82 -16.71
N PHE A 398 20.51 7.55 -15.61
CA PHE A 398 19.55 7.65 -14.51
C PHE A 398 18.25 8.37 -14.95
N LYS A 399 18.38 9.48 -15.69
CA LYS A 399 17.23 10.17 -16.31
C LYS A 399 16.48 9.27 -17.29
N ASP A 400 17.18 8.49 -18.10
CA ASP A 400 16.57 7.54 -19.05
C ASP A 400 15.78 6.43 -18.30
N CYS A 401 16.26 6.00 -17.11
CA CYS A 401 15.52 5.06 -16.26
C CYS A 401 14.24 5.68 -15.70
N ILE A 402 14.29 6.94 -15.23
CA ILE A 402 13.10 7.67 -14.79
C ILE A 402 12.09 7.81 -15.94
N ALA A 403 12.54 8.18 -17.13
CA ALA A 403 11.68 8.31 -18.31
C ALA A 403 11.01 6.97 -18.71
N LEU A 404 11.71 5.84 -18.57
CA LEU A 404 11.13 4.51 -18.76
C LEU A 404 10.05 4.22 -17.73
N ALA A 405 10.30 4.51 -16.45
CA ALA A 405 9.32 4.33 -15.38
C ALA A 405 8.06 5.18 -15.61
N GLN A 406 8.22 6.46 -15.95
CA GLN A 406 7.10 7.35 -16.29
C GLN A 406 6.28 6.85 -17.48
N TYR A 407 6.94 6.39 -18.54
CA TYR A 407 6.27 5.76 -19.69
C TYR A 407 5.44 4.54 -19.28
N CYS A 408 5.98 3.70 -18.40
CA CYS A 408 5.26 2.53 -17.91
C CYS A 408 4.03 2.92 -17.07
N LEU A 409 4.19 3.87 -16.16
CA LEU A 409 3.08 4.39 -15.34
C LEU A 409 1.96 4.99 -16.19
N GLN A 410 2.32 5.82 -17.17
CA GLN A 410 1.37 6.41 -18.11
C GLN A 410 0.60 5.34 -18.91
N THR A 411 1.30 4.34 -19.43
CA THR A 411 0.69 3.23 -20.20
C THR A 411 -0.25 2.38 -19.35
N LEU A 412 0.03 2.25 -18.04
CA LEU A 412 -0.82 1.55 -17.09
C LEU A 412 -1.93 2.44 -16.49
N GLY A 413 -1.91 3.76 -16.74
CA GLY A 413 -2.85 4.73 -16.19
C GLY A 413 -2.64 4.99 -14.70
N LEU A 414 -1.43 4.79 -14.18
CA LEU A 414 -1.06 4.97 -12.76
C LEU A 414 -0.29 6.27 -12.49
N GLU A 415 -0.15 7.14 -13.48
CA GLU A 415 0.67 8.36 -13.42
C GLU A 415 0.24 9.30 -12.27
N GLU A 416 -1.06 9.42 -12.02
CA GLU A 416 -1.64 10.30 -10.99
C GLU A 416 -1.71 9.63 -9.61
N ASP A 417 -1.46 8.32 -9.51
CA ASP A 417 -1.61 7.54 -8.28
C ASP A 417 -0.27 7.31 -7.55
N VAL A 418 0.81 7.95 -8.00
CA VAL A 418 2.15 7.71 -7.45
C VAL A 418 2.77 8.97 -6.84
N THR A 419 3.65 8.73 -5.89
CA THR A 419 4.52 9.73 -5.25
C THR A 419 5.98 9.35 -5.44
N TYR A 420 6.87 10.34 -5.50
CA TYR A 420 8.30 10.13 -5.65
C TYR A 420 9.01 10.44 -4.34
N HIS A 421 9.95 9.58 -3.96
CA HIS A 421 10.71 9.66 -2.73
C HIS A 421 12.20 9.53 -3.01
N LEU A 422 13.00 10.48 -2.54
CA LEU A 422 14.44 10.35 -2.47
C LEU A 422 14.79 9.68 -1.14
N SER A 423 15.08 8.39 -1.20
CA SER A 423 15.48 7.60 -0.02
C SER A 423 16.96 7.79 0.23
N LYS A 424 17.28 8.35 1.38
CA LYS A 424 18.60 8.81 1.81
C LYS A 424 19.20 7.90 2.87
N TRP A 425 20.53 7.94 3.00
CA TRP A 425 21.20 7.30 4.11
C TRP A 425 20.92 8.01 5.44
N ASP A 426 21.18 7.31 6.55
CA ASP A 426 21.03 7.86 7.89
C ASP A 426 22.41 8.13 8.50
N PRO A 427 22.84 9.42 8.59
CA PRO A 427 24.11 9.79 9.19
C PRO A 427 24.25 9.44 10.68
N GLU A 428 23.12 9.20 11.39
CA GLU A 428 23.13 8.81 12.80
C GLU A 428 23.37 7.30 12.99
N ASN A 429 23.19 6.50 11.92
CA ASN A 429 23.39 5.05 11.91
C ASN A 429 24.32 4.61 10.77
N PRO A 430 25.56 5.13 10.68
CA PRO A 430 26.45 4.91 9.52
C PRO A 430 26.89 3.45 9.35
N GLU A 431 26.81 2.63 10.39
CA GLU A 431 27.19 1.21 10.34
C GLU A 431 26.25 0.35 9.47
N LYS A 432 25.07 0.87 9.10
CA LYS A 432 24.16 0.21 8.17
C LYS A 432 24.59 0.34 6.70
N TYR A 433 25.53 1.20 6.41
CA TYR A 433 25.88 1.61 5.04
C TYR A 433 27.34 1.36 4.74
N ILE A 434 27.65 1.11 3.48
CA ILE A 434 29.04 0.96 3.00
C ILE A 434 29.51 2.26 2.34
N GLY A 435 30.84 2.47 2.31
CA GLY A 435 31.46 3.65 1.68
C GLY A 435 31.56 4.85 2.62
N GLU A 436 32.12 5.95 2.08
CA GLU A 436 32.42 7.17 2.81
C GLU A 436 31.24 8.17 2.75
N PRO A 437 30.98 8.96 3.81
CA PRO A 437 29.90 9.95 3.86
C PRO A 437 29.87 10.94 2.69
N GLU A 438 31.04 11.30 2.18
CA GLU A 438 31.18 12.24 1.07
C GLU A 438 30.54 11.69 -0.22
N VAL A 439 30.71 10.39 -0.50
CA VAL A 439 30.12 9.72 -1.67
C VAL A 439 28.59 9.70 -1.55
N TRP A 440 28.07 9.46 -0.35
CA TRP A 440 26.63 9.49 -0.09
C TRP A 440 26.03 10.87 -0.34
N ASN A 441 26.62 11.90 0.25
CA ASN A 441 26.14 13.27 0.12
C ASN A 441 26.20 13.77 -1.35
N GLU A 442 27.26 13.42 -2.11
CA GLU A 442 27.41 13.78 -3.52
C GLU A 442 26.35 13.08 -4.38
N THR A 443 26.16 11.78 -4.19
CA THR A 443 25.19 11.01 -4.98
C THR A 443 23.74 11.40 -4.67
N GLU A 444 23.40 11.73 -3.43
CA GLU A 444 22.07 12.25 -3.06
C GLU A 444 21.81 13.61 -3.69
N GLU A 445 22.82 14.49 -3.71
CA GLU A 445 22.70 15.81 -4.37
C GLU A 445 22.50 15.66 -5.88
N ASP A 446 23.22 14.74 -6.52
CA ASP A 446 23.05 14.46 -7.94
C ASP A 446 21.62 13.99 -8.26
N ILE A 447 21.06 13.07 -7.47
CA ILE A 447 19.67 12.61 -7.64
C ILE A 447 18.70 13.76 -7.42
N ARG A 448 18.89 14.57 -6.37
CA ARG A 448 18.05 15.76 -6.08
C ARG A 448 18.05 16.70 -7.27
N ASN A 449 19.21 16.99 -7.84
CA ASN A 449 19.36 17.85 -9.01
C ASN A 449 18.64 17.26 -10.22
N ILE A 450 18.73 15.95 -10.46
CA ILE A 450 17.99 15.27 -11.54
C ILE A 450 16.48 15.44 -11.38
N LEU A 451 15.93 15.18 -10.18
CA LEU A 451 14.49 15.30 -9.93
C LEU A 451 13.99 16.74 -10.10
N ASN A 452 14.77 17.72 -9.63
CA ASN A 452 14.47 19.14 -9.82
C ASN A 452 14.50 19.55 -11.29
N GLU A 453 15.51 19.13 -12.06
CA GLU A 453 15.60 19.42 -13.51
C GLU A 453 14.43 18.81 -14.30
N LEU A 454 13.94 17.65 -13.89
CA LEU A 454 12.80 16.98 -14.48
C LEU A 454 11.45 17.55 -13.99
N ASN A 455 11.46 18.52 -13.06
CA ASN A 455 10.29 19.09 -12.40
C ASN A 455 9.39 18.03 -11.75
N ILE A 456 9.97 17.00 -11.16
CA ILE A 456 9.27 15.93 -10.43
C ILE A 456 9.15 16.37 -8.97
N PRO A 457 7.93 16.53 -8.42
CA PRO A 457 7.75 16.74 -6.98
C PRO A 457 8.13 15.47 -6.21
N PHE A 458 8.93 15.61 -5.15
CA PHE A 458 9.38 14.48 -4.33
C PHE A 458 9.51 14.87 -2.86
N THR A 459 9.53 13.86 -1.99
CA THR A 459 9.90 13.96 -0.57
C THR A 459 11.27 13.32 -0.34
N GLU A 460 11.91 13.64 0.77
CA GLU A 460 13.19 13.06 1.17
C GLU A 460 13.00 12.23 2.45
N ASP A 461 13.35 10.95 2.39
CA ASP A 461 13.15 9.98 3.46
C ASP A 461 14.50 9.49 3.98
N VAL A 462 14.91 9.94 5.18
CA VAL A 462 16.17 9.57 5.80
C VAL A 462 16.09 8.15 6.39
N GLY A 463 17.13 7.35 6.17
CA GLY A 463 17.20 5.98 6.68
C GLY A 463 16.65 4.91 5.75
N GLU A 464 16.04 5.31 4.63
CA GLU A 464 15.36 4.41 3.69
C GLU A 464 16.25 3.99 2.49
N ALA A 465 17.48 4.49 2.38
CA ALA A 465 18.40 4.09 1.33
C ALA A 465 18.80 2.60 1.44
N ALA A 466 19.21 2.01 0.31
CA ALA A 466 19.87 0.72 0.34
C ALA A 466 21.28 0.87 0.98
N PHE A 467 21.81 -0.20 1.56
CA PHE A 467 23.11 -0.14 2.25
C PHE A 467 24.29 0.24 1.32
N TYR A 468 24.10 0.19 0.00
CA TYR A 468 25.09 0.45 -1.04
C TYR A 468 24.82 1.71 -1.88
N GLY A 469 23.74 2.43 -1.66
CA GLY A 469 23.46 3.66 -2.39
C GLY A 469 22.06 4.24 -2.20
N PRO A 470 21.90 5.54 -2.45
CA PRO A 470 20.61 6.21 -2.42
C PRO A 470 19.72 5.77 -3.59
N LYS A 471 18.42 6.00 -3.46
CA LYS A 471 17.43 5.57 -4.46
C LYS A 471 16.28 6.55 -4.63
N VAL A 472 15.67 6.51 -5.80
CA VAL A 472 14.35 7.07 -6.05
C VAL A 472 13.35 5.92 -5.97
N ASP A 473 12.47 5.99 -4.97
CA ASP A 473 11.31 5.11 -4.87
C ASP A 473 10.08 5.82 -5.44
N ILE A 474 9.36 5.13 -6.31
CA ILE A 474 8.07 5.56 -6.82
C ILE A 474 7.03 4.70 -6.13
N ASN A 475 6.31 5.31 -5.19
CA ASN A 475 5.33 4.65 -4.36
C ASN A 475 3.93 4.81 -4.95
N ALA A 476 3.15 3.74 -4.96
CA ALA A 476 1.74 3.78 -5.33
C ALA A 476 0.86 3.64 -4.08
N LYS A 477 -0.25 4.37 -4.04
CA LYS A 477 -1.27 4.24 -3.00
C LYS A 477 -2.24 3.12 -3.37
N ASN A 478 -2.42 2.17 -2.47
CA ASN A 478 -3.48 1.18 -2.61
C ASN A 478 -4.85 1.79 -2.25
N VAL A 479 -5.92 1.03 -2.45
CA VAL A 479 -7.29 1.51 -2.14
C VAL A 479 -7.51 1.86 -0.66
N TYR A 480 -6.67 1.37 0.24
CA TYR A 480 -6.69 1.70 1.67
C TYR A 480 -5.88 2.95 2.02
N GLY A 481 -5.30 3.63 1.02
CA GLY A 481 -4.44 4.80 1.22
C GLY A 481 -3.01 4.49 1.64
N LYS A 482 -2.66 3.21 1.85
CA LYS A 482 -1.29 2.82 2.20
C LYS A 482 -0.41 2.91 0.96
N GLU A 483 0.75 3.52 1.13
CA GLU A 483 1.79 3.58 0.11
C GLU A 483 2.69 2.34 0.18
N ASP A 484 2.95 1.74 -0.98
CA ASP A 484 3.93 0.69 -1.15
C ASP A 484 4.79 0.99 -2.39
N THR A 485 6.09 0.72 -2.33
CA THR A 485 7.00 0.97 -3.43
C THR A 485 6.66 0.09 -4.64
N MET A 486 6.41 0.72 -5.78
CA MET A 486 6.16 0.08 -7.04
C MET A 486 7.43 -0.04 -7.89
N ILE A 487 8.12 1.06 -8.11
CA ILE A 487 9.32 1.15 -8.94
C ILE A 487 10.45 1.73 -8.11
N THR A 488 11.65 1.18 -8.26
CA THR A 488 12.86 1.70 -7.62
C THR A 488 13.95 1.90 -8.66
N ILE A 489 14.68 3.01 -8.55
CA ILE A 489 15.88 3.32 -9.33
C ILE A 489 16.97 3.71 -8.33
N GLN A 490 18.06 2.94 -8.27
CA GLN A 490 19.11 3.08 -7.26
C GLN A 490 20.44 3.46 -7.92
N TRP A 491 21.14 4.37 -7.28
CA TRP A 491 22.49 4.79 -7.67
C TRP A 491 23.53 4.05 -6.84
N ASP A 492 24.37 3.27 -7.46
CA ASP A 492 25.38 2.45 -6.82
C ASP A 492 26.78 2.78 -7.38
N ALA A 493 27.57 3.40 -6.56
CA ALA A 493 28.98 3.73 -6.84
C ALA A 493 29.96 2.77 -6.13
N LEU A 494 29.50 1.74 -5.43
CA LEU A 494 30.25 0.99 -4.44
C LEU A 494 30.40 -0.50 -4.76
N LEU A 495 29.35 -1.19 -5.18
CA LEU A 495 29.38 -2.64 -5.38
C LEU A 495 30.30 -3.09 -6.53
N ALA A 496 30.59 -2.23 -7.49
CA ALA A 496 31.54 -2.53 -8.56
C ALA A 496 32.94 -2.86 -8.01
N ASP A 497 33.34 -2.25 -6.90
CA ASP A 497 34.61 -2.54 -6.24
C ASP A 497 34.60 -3.91 -5.53
N GLN A 498 33.55 -4.22 -4.78
CA GLN A 498 33.41 -5.51 -4.10
C GLN A 498 33.44 -6.71 -5.07
N PHE A 499 32.88 -6.53 -6.28
CA PHE A 499 32.89 -7.56 -7.32
C PHE A 499 34.10 -7.48 -8.24
N ASP A 500 35.08 -6.62 -7.98
CA ASP A 500 36.23 -6.37 -8.85
C ASP A 500 35.82 -6.19 -10.32
N MET A 501 34.82 -5.33 -10.56
CA MET A 501 34.35 -4.95 -11.89
C MET A 501 35.19 -3.78 -12.40
N TYR A 502 35.56 -3.80 -13.68
CA TYR A 502 36.25 -2.69 -14.31
C TYR A 502 36.02 -2.69 -15.83
N TYR A 503 36.30 -1.56 -16.44
CA TYR A 503 36.45 -1.42 -17.89
C TYR A 503 37.83 -0.81 -18.19
N ILE A 504 38.28 -0.95 -19.43
CA ILE A 504 39.53 -0.31 -19.88
C ILE A 504 39.19 1.05 -20.49
N ASP A 505 39.79 2.09 -19.99
CA ASP A 505 39.63 3.44 -20.48
C ASP A 505 40.41 3.72 -21.78
N GLU A 506 40.37 4.97 -22.27
CA GLU A 506 41.09 5.39 -23.48
C GLU A 506 42.61 5.35 -23.36
N LYS A 507 43.12 5.38 -22.13
CA LYS A 507 44.54 5.33 -21.83
C LYS A 507 45.06 3.91 -21.62
N GLY A 508 44.16 2.93 -21.52
CA GLY A 508 44.49 1.55 -21.22
C GLY A 508 44.42 1.21 -19.74
N ASP A 509 43.97 2.12 -18.91
CA ASP A 509 43.89 1.94 -17.46
C ASP A 509 42.56 1.24 -17.07
N LYS A 510 42.61 0.50 -15.96
CA LYS A 510 41.40 -0.10 -15.36
C LYS A 510 40.66 0.95 -14.54
N VAL A 511 39.38 1.17 -14.88
CA VAL A 511 38.51 2.11 -14.20
C VAL A 511 37.26 1.39 -13.67
N ARG A 512 36.81 1.75 -12.46
CA ARG A 512 35.61 1.22 -11.85
C ARG A 512 34.37 1.83 -12.52
N PRO A 513 33.40 1.03 -13.00
CA PRO A 513 32.12 1.55 -13.44
C PRO A 513 31.22 1.88 -12.26
N TYR A 514 30.19 2.69 -12.51
CA TYR A 514 29.03 2.82 -11.62
C TYR A 514 27.91 1.89 -12.09
N ILE A 515 26.94 1.64 -11.21
CA ILE A 515 25.82 0.75 -11.48
C ILE A 515 24.52 1.48 -11.19
N ILE A 516 23.53 1.31 -12.09
CA ILE A 516 22.16 1.69 -11.80
C ILE A 516 21.34 0.41 -11.66
N HIS A 517 20.71 0.22 -10.52
CA HIS A 517 19.68 -0.80 -10.34
C HIS A 517 18.34 -0.19 -10.62
N ARG A 518 17.53 -0.82 -11.44
CA ARG A 518 16.21 -0.29 -11.76
C ARG A 518 15.17 -1.38 -11.99
N THR A 519 13.91 -1.04 -11.77
CA THR A 519 12.77 -1.80 -12.26
C THR A 519 11.98 -0.96 -13.26
N SER A 520 11.29 -1.59 -14.22
CA SER A 520 10.43 -0.88 -15.19
C SER A 520 9.02 -0.67 -14.67
N ILE A 521 8.38 -1.75 -14.18
CA ILE A 521 7.07 -1.72 -13.52
C ILE A 521 7.09 -2.41 -12.16
N GLY A 522 8.27 -2.74 -11.64
CA GLY A 522 8.44 -3.47 -10.41
C GLY A 522 8.01 -4.93 -10.49
N CYS A 523 7.37 -5.41 -9.43
CA CYS A 523 6.86 -6.77 -9.31
C CYS A 523 5.53 -6.92 -10.06
N TYR A 524 5.43 -7.88 -10.98
CA TYR A 524 4.23 -8.10 -11.80
C TYR A 524 3.00 -8.49 -10.97
N GLU A 525 3.17 -9.27 -9.93
CA GLU A 525 2.09 -9.67 -9.01
C GLU A 525 1.53 -8.44 -8.28
N ARG A 526 2.41 -7.59 -7.73
CA ARG A 526 2.03 -6.35 -7.05
C ARG A 526 1.38 -5.36 -8.02
N THR A 527 1.94 -5.20 -9.21
CA THR A 527 1.35 -4.34 -10.26
C THR A 527 -0.03 -4.83 -10.66
N LEU A 528 -0.23 -6.16 -10.80
CA LEU A 528 -1.55 -6.73 -11.05
C LEU A 528 -2.54 -6.40 -9.94
N ALA A 529 -2.14 -6.46 -8.65
CA ALA A 529 -2.99 -6.07 -7.55
C ALA A 529 -3.45 -4.61 -7.68
N TRP A 530 -2.54 -3.67 -7.92
CA TRP A 530 -2.90 -2.26 -8.11
C TRP A 530 -3.80 -2.02 -9.32
N LEU A 531 -3.58 -2.72 -10.43
CA LEU A 531 -4.45 -2.63 -11.60
C LEU A 531 -5.87 -3.16 -11.31
N ILE A 532 -5.99 -4.25 -10.54
CA ILE A 532 -7.29 -4.75 -10.10
C ILE A 532 -8.03 -3.69 -9.27
N GLU A 533 -7.33 -3.05 -8.33
CA GLU A 533 -7.87 -2.02 -7.45
C GLU A 533 -8.19 -0.73 -8.21
N LYS A 534 -7.27 -0.24 -9.05
CA LYS A 534 -7.44 0.98 -9.86
C LYS A 534 -8.66 0.89 -10.76
N TYR A 535 -8.75 -0.20 -11.50
CA TYR A 535 -9.81 -0.39 -12.50
C TYR A 535 -11.05 -1.11 -11.96
N ALA A 536 -11.07 -1.50 -10.70
CA ALA A 536 -12.14 -2.34 -10.14
C ALA A 536 -12.46 -3.58 -11.02
N GLY A 537 -11.42 -4.13 -11.66
CA GLY A 537 -11.49 -5.24 -12.62
C GLY A 537 -11.90 -4.84 -14.05
N MET A 538 -12.23 -3.57 -14.32
CA MET A 538 -12.55 -3.07 -15.68
C MET A 538 -11.28 -2.59 -16.40
N PHE A 539 -10.34 -3.50 -16.61
CA PHE A 539 -9.02 -3.19 -17.19
C PHE A 539 -9.12 -2.57 -18.59
N PRO A 540 -8.12 -1.78 -19.04
CA PRO A 540 -7.97 -1.42 -20.45
C PRO A 540 -8.01 -2.66 -21.34
N THR A 541 -8.59 -2.56 -22.53
CA THR A 541 -8.83 -3.70 -23.42
C THR A 541 -7.59 -4.57 -23.65
N TRP A 542 -6.42 -3.94 -23.83
CA TRP A 542 -5.18 -4.67 -24.09
C TRP A 542 -4.73 -5.57 -22.91
N LEU A 543 -5.17 -5.29 -21.67
CA LEU A 543 -4.88 -6.10 -20.48
C LEU A 543 -5.96 -7.15 -20.20
N CYS A 544 -7.19 -6.97 -20.70
CA CYS A 544 -8.29 -7.87 -20.39
C CYS A 544 -7.98 -9.31 -20.79
N PRO A 545 -8.14 -10.31 -19.91
CA PRO A 545 -7.90 -11.72 -20.25
C PRO A 545 -8.83 -12.25 -21.33
N GLU A 546 -10.06 -11.72 -21.42
CA GLU A 546 -11.01 -11.89 -22.49
C GLU A 546 -11.42 -10.52 -23.02
N GLN A 547 -11.14 -10.23 -24.28
CA GLN A 547 -11.33 -8.90 -24.86
C GLN A 547 -12.66 -8.76 -25.59
N VAL A 548 -13.13 -9.86 -26.18
CA VAL A 548 -14.38 -9.91 -26.95
C VAL A 548 -15.15 -11.19 -26.62
N ARG A 549 -16.45 -11.06 -26.40
CA ARG A 549 -17.37 -12.20 -26.34
C ARG A 549 -18.36 -12.15 -27.46
N VAL A 550 -18.40 -13.18 -28.29
CA VAL A 550 -19.36 -13.31 -29.38
C VAL A 550 -20.59 -14.03 -28.88
N LEU A 551 -21.75 -13.43 -29.09
CA LEU A 551 -23.04 -13.84 -28.53
C LEU A 551 -24.03 -14.18 -29.66
N PRO A 552 -24.13 -15.45 -30.11
CA PRO A 552 -25.17 -15.85 -31.04
C PRO A 552 -26.57 -15.77 -30.38
N ILE A 553 -27.54 -15.19 -31.10
CA ILE A 553 -28.93 -15.08 -30.63
C ILE A 553 -29.67 -16.42 -30.58
N SER A 554 -29.20 -17.40 -31.35
CA SER A 554 -29.66 -18.78 -31.31
C SER A 554 -28.56 -19.73 -31.89
N GLU A 555 -28.72 -21.03 -31.66
CA GLU A 555 -27.80 -22.07 -32.14
C GLU A 555 -27.61 -22.05 -33.65
N LYS A 556 -28.60 -21.54 -34.43
CA LYS A 556 -28.50 -21.40 -35.90
C LYS A 556 -27.31 -20.55 -36.35
N TYR A 557 -26.85 -19.64 -35.48
CA TYR A 557 -25.79 -18.69 -35.82
C TYR A 557 -24.47 -19.03 -35.11
N ALA A 558 -24.38 -20.23 -34.51
CA ALA A 558 -23.18 -20.70 -33.82
C ALA A 558 -21.96 -20.76 -34.77
N ASP A 559 -22.16 -21.30 -35.98
CA ASP A 559 -21.08 -21.39 -36.96
C ASP A 559 -20.54 -20.00 -37.38
N TYR A 560 -21.44 -19.04 -37.56
CA TYR A 560 -21.03 -17.67 -37.84
C TYR A 560 -20.31 -17.04 -36.66
N ALA A 561 -20.79 -17.23 -35.41
CA ALA A 561 -20.12 -16.78 -34.21
C ALA A 561 -18.72 -17.35 -34.06
N GLU A 562 -18.55 -18.66 -34.33
CA GLU A 562 -17.24 -19.31 -34.35
C GLU A 562 -16.30 -18.70 -35.39
N ASN A 563 -16.82 -18.43 -36.61
CA ASN A 563 -16.04 -17.78 -37.67
C ASN A 563 -15.59 -16.37 -37.24
N VAL A 564 -16.47 -15.58 -36.65
CA VAL A 564 -16.15 -14.25 -36.08
C VAL A 564 -15.04 -14.39 -35.04
N CYS A 565 -15.18 -15.31 -34.09
CA CYS A 565 -14.18 -15.56 -33.04
C CYS A 565 -12.83 -15.99 -33.64
N GLN A 566 -12.81 -16.88 -34.60
CA GLN A 566 -11.58 -17.31 -35.28
C GLN A 566 -10.86 -16.15 -36.00
N LYS A 567 -11.62 -15.28 -36.68
CA LYS A 567 -11.04 -14.09 -37.33
C LYS A 567 -10.41 -13.13 -36.29
N LEU A 568 -11.08 -12.90 -35.15
CA LEU A 568 -10.55 -12.09 -34.05
C LEU A 568 -9.26 -12.71 -33.51
N THR A 569 -9.27 -14.00 -33.21
CA THR A 569 -8.12 -14.72 -32.65
C THR A 569 -6.93 -14.72 -33.60
N ALA A 570 -7.19 -14.88 -34.92
CA ALA A 570 -6.15 -14.82 -35.97
C ALA A 570 -5.46 -13.44 -36.04
N ASN A 571 -6.15 -12.36 -35.56
CA ASN A 571 -5.63 -11.00 -35.45
C ASN A 571 -5.09 -10.67 -34.04
N GLY A 572 -4.91 -11.68 -33.17
CA GLY A 572 -4.32 -11.51 -31.84
C GLY A 572 -5.26 -10.98 -30.79
N VAL A 573 -6.58 -11.01 -31.03
CA VAL A 573 -7.61 -10.61 -30.06
C VAL A 573 -8.09 -11.84 -29.30
N ASP A 574 -8.05 -11.77 -27.94
CA ASP A 574 -8.62 -12.83 -27.10
C ASP A 574 -10.15 -12.78 -27.11
N ALA A 575 -10.73 -13.65 -27.91
CA ALA A 575 -12.18 -13.74 -28.10
C ALA A 575 -12.71 -15.14 -27.71
N THR A 576 -13.95 -15.18 -27.23
CA THR A 576 -14.70 -16.41 -26.92
C THR A 576 -16.09 -16.35 -27.53
N VAL A 577 -16.75 -17.52 -27.63
CA VAL A 577 -18.15 -17.63 -28.06
C VAL A 577 -18.99 -18.19 -26.94
N ASP A 578 -20.13 -17.54 -26.63
CA ASP A 578 -21.12 -18.07 -25.71
C ASP A 578 -22.20 -18.86 -26.45
N ASN A 579 -21.92 -20.15 -26.70
CA ASN A 579 -22.82 -21.06 -27.42
C ASN A 579 -23.92 -21.69 -26.54
N ARG A 580 -24.05 -21.26 -25.27
CA ARG A 580 -25.09 -21.80 -24.39
C ARG A 580 -26.49 -21.49 -24.93
N SER A 581 -27.43 -22.40 -24.68
CA SER A 581 -28.85 -22.23 -25.09
C SER A 581 -29.57 -21.30 -24.09
N GLU A 582 -29.14 -20.03 -24.01
CA GLU A 582 -29.65 -19.01 -23.12
C GLU A 582 -30.18 -17.79 -23.89
N LYS A 583 -31.11 -17.04 -23.26
CA LYS A 583 -31.61 -15.79 -23.85
C LYS A 583 -30.48 -14.76 -23.97
N ILE A 584 -30.47 -14.02 -25.10
CA ILE A 584 -29.44 -13.02 -25.38
C ILE A 584 -29.26 -12.01 -24.25
N GLY A 585 -30.34 -11.56 -23.60
CA GLY A 585 -30.26 -10.65 -22.45
C GLY A 585 -29.52 -11.23 -21.25
N PHE A 586 -29.63 -12.55 -21.03
CA PHE A 586 -28.88 -13.24 -20.00
C PHE A 586 -27.38 -13.29 -20.35
N LYS A 587 -27.02 -13.65 -21.60
CA LYS A 587 -25.63 -13.68 -22.07
C LYS A 587 -24.98 -12.30 -21.99
N ILE A 588 -25.67 -11.23 -22.34
CA ILE A 588 -25.20 -9.85 -22.23
C ILE A 588 -24.94 -9.50 -20.76
N ARG A 589 -25.90 -9.84 -19.87
CA ARG A 589 -25.74 -9.58 -18.42
C ARG A 589 -24.52 -10.30 -17.84
N GLU A 590 -24.33 -11.57 -18.19
CA GLU A 590 -23.14 -12.31 -17.72
C GLU A 590 -21.84 -11.74 -18.28
N ALA A 591 -21.76 -11.39 -19.55
CA ALA A 591 -20.60 -10.75 -20.13
C ALA A 591 -20.25 -9.42 -19.41
N ARG A 592 -21.26 -8.64 -19.03
CA ARG A 592 -21.07 -7.43 -18.19
C ARG A 592 -20.55 -7.77 -16.80
N LEU A 593 -21.08 -8.80 -16.13
CA LEU A 593 -20.60 -9.25 -14.81
C LEU A 593 -19.13 -9.74 -14.88
N HIS A 594 -18.73 -10.36 -15.99
CA HIS A 594 -17.35 -10.74 -16.27
C HIS A 594 -16.49 -9.57 -16.76
N ARG A 595 -17.04 -8.35 -16.84
CA ARG A 595 -16.35 -7.11 -17.22
C ARG A 595 -15.71 -7.16 -18.62
N ILE A 596 -16.33 -7.91 -19.53
CA ILE A 596 -15.85 -8.03 -20.92
C ILE A 596 -15.94 -6.66 -21.60
N PRO A 597 -14.87 -6.17 -22.27
CA PRO A 597 -14.90 -4.88 -22.95
C PRO A 597 -15.89 -4.79 -24.09
N TYR A 598 -15.94 -5.84 -24.93
CA TYR A 598 -16.74 -5.87 -26.12
C TYR A 598 -17.59 -7.13 -26.24
N MET A 599 -18.84 -6.96 -26.62
CA MET A 599 -19.78 -8.04 -26.95
C MET A 599 -20.19 -7.86 -28.40
N LEU A 600 -20.08 -8.94 -29.20
CA LEU A 600 -20.51 -8.98 -30.60
C LEU A 600 -21.74 -9.87 -30.69
N ILE A 601 -22.89 -9.28 -30.87
CA ILE A 601 -24.16 -10.01 -31.01
C ILE A 601 -24.34 -10.36 -32.47
N VAL A 602 -24.64 -11.63 -32.76
CA VAL A 602 -24.77 -12.13 -34.11
C VAL A 602 -26.06 -12.90 -34.29
N GLY A 603 -26.76 -12.60 -35.40
CA GLY A 603 -28.02 -13.20 -35.83
C GLY A 603 -28.06 -13.33 -37.36
N GLN A 604 -29.28 -13.48 -37.89
CA GLN A 604 -29.49 -13.67 -39.33
C GLN A 604 -28.94 -12.49 -40.14
N LYS A 605 -29.29 -11.27 -39.72
CA LYS A 605 -28.92 -10.07 -40.48
C LYS A 605 -27.41 -9.85 -40.48
N GLU A 606 -26.77 -10.06 -39.31
CA GLU A 606 -25.32 -9.94 -39.17
C GLU A 606 -24.60 -10.97 -40.04
N GLN A 607 -25.08 -12.22 -40.09
CA GLN A 607 -24.51 -13.27 -40.92
C GLN A 607 -24.64 -12.95 -42.39
N GLU A 608 -25.82 -12.50 -42.86
CA GLU A 608 -26.10 -12.20 -44.29
C GLU A 608 -25.26 -11.02 -44.78
N GLU A 609 -25.01 -10.01 -43.92
CA GLU A 609 -24.29 -8.80 -44.26
C GLU A 609 -22.80 -8.83 -43.89
N ASN A 610 -22.28 -9.92 -43.32
CA ASN A 610 -20.93 -10.04 -42.73
C ASN A 610 -20.63 -8.92 -41.76
N LYS A 611 -21.57 -8.64 -40.86
CA LYS A 611 -21.52 -7.62 -39.82
C LYS A 611 -21.63 -8.23 -38.43
N VAL A 612 -21.49 -7.39 -37.40
CA VAL A 612 -21.75 -7.72 -36.01
C VAL A 612 -22.51 -6.54 -35.36
N SER A 613 -23.41 -6.83 -34.43
CA SER A 613 -24.00 -5.80 -33.59
C SER A 613 -23.09 -5.57 -32.38
N LEU A 614 -22.42 -4.43 -32.37
CA LEU A 614 -21.40 -4.07 -31.38
C LEU A 614 -22.04 -3.51 -30.13
N ARG A 615 -21.62 -4.05 -28.99
CA ARG A 615 -21.92 -3.49 -27.68
C ARG A 615 -20.66 -3.41 -26.84
N SER A 616 -20.27 -2.22 -26.42
CA SER A 616 -19.12 -2.02 -25.54
C SER A 616 -19.52 -1.64 -24.14
N ARG A 617 -18.62 -1.88 -23.19
CA ARG A 617 -18.77 -1.32 -21.84
C ARG A 617 -18.54 0.19 -21.79
N TYR A 618 -17.95 0.76 -22.84
CA TYR A 618 -17.60 2.18 -22.93
C TYR A 618 -18.78 3.05 -23.35
N LYS A 619 -19.52 2.63 -24.37
CA LYS A 619 -20.60 3.40 -24.99
C LYS A 619 -21.95 2.68 -25.02
N GLY A 620 -22.01 1.45 -24.57
CA GLY A 620 -23.23 0.65 -24.59
C GLY A 620 -23.50 0.04 -25.97
N ASP A 621 -24.72 0.20 -26.49
CA ASP A 621 -25.10 -0.30 -27.81
C ASP A 621 -24.64 0.66 -28.90
N GLU A 622 -23.72 0.21 -29.74
CA GLU A 622 -23.11 1.01 -30.82
C GLU A 622 -23.67 0.64 -32.21
N GLY A 623 -24.63 -0.30 -32.25
CA GLY A 623 -25.29 -0.71 -33.49
C GLY A 623 -24.46 -1.69 -34.34
N GLN A 624 -24.83 -1.80 -35.61
CA GLN A 624 -24.16 -2.71 -36.53
C GLN A 624 -22.92 -2.10 -37.15
N VAL A 625 -21.82 -2.85 -37.13
CA VAL A 625 -20.53 -2.50 -37.76
C VAL A 625 -20.04 -3.62 -38.66
N ALA A 626 -19.25 -3.29 -39.64
CA ALA A 626 -18.58 -4.32 -40.44
C ALA A 626 -17.55 -5.05 -39.56
N LEU A 627 -17.48 -6.38 -39.70
CA LEU A 627 -16.55 -7.18 -38.87
C LEU A 627 -15.10 -6.77 -39.07
N ASP A 628 -14.69 -6.51 -40.31
CA ASP A 628 -13.30 -6.16 -40.63
C ASP A 628 -12.92 -4.77 -40.08
N ASP A 629 -13.88 -3.82 -40.06
CA ASP A 629 -13.67 -2.48 -39.43
C ASP A 629 -13.49 -2.62 -37.91
N PHE A 630 -14.35 -3.41 -37.26
CA PHE A 630 -14.19 -3.67 -35.82
C PHE A 630 -12.86 -4.35 -35.48
N ILE A 631 -12.41 -5.33 -36.31
CA ILE A 631 -11.12 -5.98 -36.11
C ILE A 631 -9.97 -4.95 -36.21
N ALA A 632 -10.02 -4.06 -37.21
CA ALA A 632 -9.03 -3.02 -37.38
C ALA A 632 -9.00 -2.07 -36.13
N ASP A 633 -10.16 -1.63 -35.71
CA ASP A 633 -10.29 -0.69 -34.56
C ASP A 633 -9.78 -1.31 -33.24
N ILE A 634 -10.21 -2.52 -32.90
CA ILE A 634 -9.78 -3.17 -31.66
C ILE A 634 -8.29 -3.56 -31.69
N THR A 635 -7.78 -3.95 -32.85
CA THR A 635 -6.35 -4.26 -32.99
C THR A 635 -5.49 -3.02 -32.80
N GLU A 636 -5.92 -1.87 -33.30
CA GLU A 636 -5.25 -0.58 -33.10
C GLU A 636 -5.33 -0.15 -31.64
N GLU A 637 -6.49 -0.26 -30.98
CA GLU A 637 -6.66 -0.01 -29.53
C GLU A 637 -5.70 -0.86 -28.70
N ILE A 638 -5.60 -2.15 -28.98
CA ILE A 638 -4.69 -3.07 -28.29
C ILE A 638 -3.23 -2.68 -28.55
N ARG A 639 -2.88 -2.35 -29.80
CA ARG A 639 -1.52 -1.97 -30.20
C ARG A 639 -1.05 -0.68 -29.52
N THR A 640 -1.92 0.32 -29.47
CA THR A 640 -1.64 1.62 -28.84
C THR A 640 -1.78 1.60 -27.31
N LYS A 641 -2.35 0.54 -26.75
CA LYS A 641 -2.66 0.39 -25.31
C LYS A 641 -3.58 1.50 -24.80
N GLU A 642 -4.53 1.92 -25.64
CA GLU A 642 -5.47 3.00 -25.31
C GLU A 642 -6.23 2.72 -24.01
N ILE A 643 -6.34 3.70 -23.15
CA ILE A 643 -7.18 3.68 -21.95
C ILE A 643 -8.45 4.47 -22.25
N ARG A 644 -9.52 3.76 -22.61
CA ARG A 644 -10.82 4.38 -22.92
C ARG A 644 -11.59 4.75 -21.66
N LYS A 645 -12.25 5.89 -21.68
CA LYS A 645 -13.19 6.31 -20.63
C LYS A 645 -14.54 5.62 -20.80
N ILE A 646 -15.16 5.24 -19.68
CA ILE A 646 -16.52 4.71 -19.66
C ILE A 646 -17.47 5.91 -19.68
N GLU A 647 -18.25 6.04 -20.76
CA GLU A 647 -19.20 7.13 -20.99
C GLU A 647 -20.62 6.78 -20.50
N VAL A 648 -20.91 5.48 -20.36
CA VAL A 648 -22.23 4.98 -19.92
C VAL A 648 -22.25 4.91 -18.40
N SER A 649 -23.17 5.65 -17.76
CA SER A 649 -23.48 5.43 -16.35
C SER A 649 -23.98 3.99 -16.19
N GLU A 650 -23.41 3.24 -15.22
CA GLU A 650 -23.96 1.94 -14.85
C GLU A 650 -25.44 2.12 -14.49
N GLU A 651 -26.34 1.79 -15.40
CA GLU A 651 -27.74 1.60 -15.05
C GLU A 651 -27.80 0.40 -14.10
N LYS A 652 -28.36 0.66 -12.92
CA LYS A 652 -28.52 -0.23 -11.77
C LYS A 652 -29.14 -1.58 -12.11
#